data_36fdc6be8eeb9122dd7067b64b2d21c1
#
_entry.id   36fdc6be8eeb9122dd7067b64b2d21c1
#
_cell.length_a   1.000
_cell.length_b   1.000
_cell.length_c   1.000
_cell.angle_alpha   90.00
_cell.angle_beta   90.00
_cell.angle_gamma   90.00
#
_symmetry.space_group_name_H-M   'P 1'
#
loop_
_entity.id
_entity.type
_entity.pdbx_description
1 polymer ?
#
loop_
_entity_poly.entity_id
_entity_poly.type
_entity_poly.pdbx_seq_one_letter_code
_entity_poly.pdbx_strand_id
1 'polypeptide(L)'
;MGAHLRAGRPDAAREVFDGMPRRDVVSWNSAMSAHARSGVHDGAARLFLELTRRGIRPDGTSFSTVLSACARLEALELGMCVHGLALKARSTGNVFVGASLVTMYASCGVTDCLEQVFGDVDSPNVVLWNALVSGLVMNHRVGDARGVFDRMPARNIVSWTAMVKGHVKVHDVGQAVELFNLMPVKNSVSWCVMIGGLVHCQKFREAVELFNCLMRNGQQVTNAILVKVVNAYAGLKSTGGGRCVHGFSVKSGFVHDLIIEASLVAVYCNSLDIDEARLEFDKMDRKHVGSWNAIICGYIYADKIDEAEKLFDSMIARDKVSWNLMVNGYIRDGRIADATELYSKMPEKNVEAATALMSWLIDNGKLGKARDMFYSLPQVDVMSCTALLFGYMKEGYLDDALDLFHRMHKRTAVTYNVMIAGFLHQGKVAEAYNLFNESPAHDATTWSCFVTGLAQNGLIHDALKLYKKMLASNMHTSESVVSSLISCCSHHSLIVHGLQLHATTIKLGFELYLLIQNSLISLYSKCGEMVAAQRILYQMVRRDVVTWNTIIHGYAFNSLGQNAIETFKNMKKAQVNPDDITFLGVLSACNHMNLLEEAKHFFNVMTCEYGIVPNIMHYASMVDLLCRRGMVEEADGLVKSMPFEPDSAIWTSLLSNCRLRGSDKLAEHAASQLIAISPSTKMPYLHLINMHGSVNRWGAVDSLRSQIRRTTTAKEVGFSWI
;
A
#
# COMPACT_ATOMS: atom_id res chain seq x y z
N MET A 1 19.14 17.31 50.94
CA MET A 1 18.86 16.39 49.84
C MET A 1 17.47 16.56 49.25
N GLY A 2 16.37 16.35 49.98
CA GLY A 2 15.00 16.51 49.45
C GLY A 2 14.66 17.92 48.88
N ALA A 3 15.26 18.98 49.43
CA ALA A 3 15.10 20.36 48.94
C ALA A 3 15.78 20.56 47.55
N HIS A 4 17.01 20.02 47.38
CA HIS A 4 17.73 20.07 46.09
C HIS A 4 17.01 19.29 45.01
N LEU A 5 16.37 18.14 45.34
CA LEU A 5 15.58 17.34 44.44
C LEU A 5 14.32 18.06 43.96
N ARG A 6 13.62 18.80 44.85
CA ARG A 6 12.45 19.63 44.51
C ARG A 6 12.84 20.81 43.65
N ALA A 7 14.07 21.32 43.80
CA ALA A 7 14.63 22.41 43.00
C ALA A 7 15.25 21.94 41.66
N GLY A 8 15.12 20.66 41.27
CA GLY A 8 15.63 20.11 40.00
C GLY A 8 17.16 20.05 39.91
N ARG A 9 17.87 19.93 41.08
CA ARG A 9 19.35 19.85 41.12
C ARG A 9 19.81 18.46 41.60
N PRO A 10 19.81 17.43 40.75
CA PRO A 10 20.18 16.06 41.11
C PRO A 10 21.65 15.91 41.56
N ASP A 11 22.57 16.67 40.92
CA ASP A 11 23.99 16.59 41.25
C ASP A 11 24.28 17.12 42.64
N ALA A 12 23.71 18.24 43.05
CA ALA A 12 23.80 18.77 44.38
C ALA A 12 23.15 17.82 45.44
N ALA A 13 22.09 17.14 45.07
CA ALA A 13 21.47 16.11 45.93
C ALA A 13 22.40 14.90 46.10
N ARG A 14 23.17 14.54 45.07
CA ARG A 14 24.16 13.46 45.12
C ARG A 14 25.36 13.82 46.01
N GLU A 15 25.90 15.03 45.87
CA GLU A 15 26.98 15.51 46.77
C GLU A 15 26.59 15.47 48.23
N VAL A 16 25.37 15.92 48.54
CA VAL A 16 24.83 15.82 49.91
C VAL A 16 24.71 14.35 50.37
N PHE A 17 24.29 13.45 49.49
CA PHE A 17 24.18 12.02 49.79
C PHE A 17 25.58 11.41 50.05
N ASP A 18 26.55 11.75 49.21
CA ASP A 18 27.92 11.22 49.31
C ASP A 18 28.68 11.76 50.56
N GLY A 19 28.31 12.95 51.02
CA GLY A 19 28.84 13.55 52.25
C GLY A 19 28.19 13.06 53.56
N MET A 20 27.13 12.21 53.49
CA MET A 20 26.46 11.72 54.71
C MET A 20 27.29 10.66 55.47
N PRO A 21 27.62 10.88 56.76
CA PRO A 21 28.41 9.93 57.55
C PRO A 21 27.65 8.62 57.90
N ARG A 22 26.36 8.67 58.05
CA ARG A 22 25.46 7.52 58.19
C ARG A 22 24.33 7.59 57.21
N ARG A 23 24.12 6.55 56.45
CA ARG A 23 23.07 6.46 55.41
C ARG A 23 22.07 5.40 55.84
N ASP A 24 20.87 5.84 56.18
CA ASP A 24 19.72 4.97 56.43
C ASP A 24 18.94 4.64 55.16
N VAL A 25 17.97 3.73 55.25
CA VAL A 25 17.14 3.32 54.07
C VAL A 25 16.44 4.52 53.43
N VAL A 26 16.02 5.51 54.23
CA VAL A 26 15.32 6.71 53.72
C VAL A 26 16.23 7.58 52.85
N SER A 27 17.50 7.71 53.27
CA SER A 27 18.54 8.43 52.50
C SER A 27 18.79 7.75 51.14
N TRP A 28 18.91 6.42 51.12
CA TRP A 28 19.06 5.63 49.88
C TRP A 28 17.83 5.73 49.00
N ASN A 29 16.62 5.59 49.56
CA ASN A 29 15.37 5.74 48.79
C ASN A 29 15.25 7.13 48.16
N SER A 30 15.64 8.17 48.89
CA SER A 30 15.66 9.54 48.38
C SER A 30 16.63 9.70 47.20
N ALA A 31 17.85 9.12 47.33
CA ALA A 31 18.85 9.15 46.25
C ALA A 31 18.37 8.38 44.99
N MET A 32 17.85 7.16 45.18
CA MET A 32 17.28 6.36 44.08
C MET A 32 16.13 7.08 43.38
N SER A 33 15.20 7.66 44.16
CA SER A 33 14.08 8.44 43.59
C SER A 33 14.53 9.69 42.87
N ALA A 34 15.66 10.30 43.26
CA ALA A 34 16.28 11.40 42.58
C ALA A 34 16.75 11.00 41.17
N HIS A 35 17.53 9.95 41.08
CA HIS A 35 18.04 9.41 39.82
C HIS A 35 16.90 8.97 38.90
N ALA A 36 15.88 8.29 39.43
CA ALA A 36 14.72 7.88 38.68
C ALA A 36 13.96 9.08 38.09
N ARG A 37 13.78 10.19 38.84
CA ARG A 37 13.12 11.40 38.39
C ARG A 37 13.91 12.22 37.36
N SER A 38 15.23 12.20 37.48
CA SER A 38 16.12 12.86 36.50
C SER A 38 16.36 12.01 35.25
N GLY A 39 15.68 10.87 35.08
CA GLY A 39 15.81 10.00 33.92
C GLY A 39 17.02 9.07 33.95
N VAL A 40 17.85 9.14 34.97
CA VAL A 40 19.06 8.29 35.11
C VAL A 40 18.68 6.97 35.81
N HIS A 41 17.90 6.12 35.12
CA HIS A 41 17.34 4.89 35.69
C HIS A 41 18.43 3.86 36.05
N ASP A 42 19.51 3.80 35.25
CA ASP A 42 20.68 2.95 35.57
C ASP A 42 21.36 3.36 36.92
N GLY A 43 21.43 4.67 37.18
CA GLY A 43 21.91 5.18 38.47
C GLY A 43 21.07 4.72 39.65
N ALA A 44 19.75 4.69 39.53
CA ALA A 44 18.86 4.18 40.57
C ALA A 44 19.07 2.67 40.83
N ALA A 45 19.23 1.89 39.76
CA ALA A 45 19.52 0.46 39.83
C ALA A 45 20.86 0.17 40.51
N ARG A 46 21.92 0.91 40.19
CA ARG A 46 23.23 0.79 40.82
C ARG A 46 23.18 1.12 42.32
N LEU A 47 22.48 2.17 42.72
CA LEU A 47 22.30 2.54 44.11
C LEU A 47 21.58 1.44 44.92
N PHE A 48 20.58 0.79 44.30
CA PHE A 48 19.90 -0.35 44.93
C PHE A 48 20.86 -1.54 45.16
N LEU A 49 21.68 -1.87 44.16
CA LEU A 49 22.69 -2.93 44.30
C LEU A 49 23.74 -2.59 45.36
N GLU A 50 24.12 -1.32 45.49
CA GLU A 50 25.05 -0.89 46.54
C GLU A 50 24.42 -0.95 47.94
N LEU A 51 23.15 -0.54 48.06
CA LEU A 51 22.38 -0.67 49.29
C LEU A 51 22.35 -2.13 49.78
N THR A 52 22.06 -3.07 48.87
CA THR A 52 22.00 -4.51 49.21
C THR A 52 23.38 -5.09 49.55
N ARG A 53 24.45 -4.69 48.84
CA ARG A 53 25.85 -5.09 49.14
C ARG A 53 26.31 -4.63 50.50
N ARG A 54 25.83 -3.48 50.97
CA ARG A 54 26.14 -2.97 52.32
C ARG A 54 25.33 -3.65 53.44
N GLY A 55 24.50 -4.63 53.11
CA GLY A 55 23.69 -5.37 54.05
C GLY A 55 22.50 -4.58 54.63
N ILE A 56 22.15 -3.45 54.05
CA ILE A 56 20.98 -2.66 54.45
C ILE A 56 19.74 -3.34 53.86
N ARG A 57 18.74 -3.60 54.70
CA ARG A 57 17.49 -4.24 54.26
C ARG A 57 16.64 -3.26 53.45
N PRO A 58 16.33 -3.56 52.19
CA PRO A 58 15.42 -2.73 51.40
C PRO A 58 14.00 -2.77 51.97
N ASP A 59 13.28 -1.66 51.84
CA ASP A 59 11.87 -1.55 52.18
C ASP A 59 10.98 -1.54 50.91
N GLY A 60 9.67 -1.45 51.07
CA GLY A 60 8.72 -1.40 49.96
C GLY A 60 8.98 -0.25 48.98
N THR A 61 9.48 0.90 49.47
CA THR A 61 9.83 2.07 48.66
C THR A 61 11.09 1.81 47.80
N SER A 62 12.09 1.13 48.43
CA SER A 62 13.31 0.70 47.72
C SER A 62 12.96 -0.21 46.53
N PHE A 63 12.14 -1.25 46.79
CA PHE A 63 11.71 -2.20 45.74
C PHE A 63 10.89 -1.52 44.67
N SER A 64 9.89 -0.71 45.02
CA SER A 64 9.04 0.00 44.06
C SER A 64 9.85 0.92 43.16
N THR A 65 10.83 1.68 43.70
CA THR A 65 11.67 2.59 42.95
C THR A 65 12.59 1.87 41.97
N VAL A 66 13.26 0.80 42.38
CA VAL A 66 14.16 0.04 41.49
C VAL A 66 13.39 -0.74 40.42
N LEU A 67 12.24 -1.34 40.79
CA LEU A 67 11.39 -2.02 39.80
C LEU A 67 10.85 -1.06 38.73
N SER A 68 10.49 0.17 39.13
CA SER A 68 10.12 1.21 38.19
C SER A 68 11.30 1.61 37.28
N ALA A 69 12.52 1.63 37.79
CA ALA A 69 13.72 1.86 36.99
C ALA A 69 14.00 0.69 36.03
N CYS A 70 13.86 -0.56 36.47
CA CYS A 70 13.98 -1.77 35.65
C CYS A 70 12.94 -1.75 34.49
N ALA A 71 11.70 -1.32 34.78
CA ALA A 71 10.65 -1.19 33.75
C ALA A 71 11.03 -0.19 32.66
N ARG A 72 11.70 0.91 33.03
CA ARG A 72 12.14 1.94 32.06
C ARG A 72 13.38 1.52 31.24
N LEU A 73 14.21 0.68 31.82
CA LEU A 73 15.42 0.12 31.18
C LEU A 73 15.12 -1.17 30.39
N GLU A 74 13.91 -1.70 30.51
CA GLU A 74 13.51 -3.01 29.97
C GLU A 74 14.45 -4.13 30.43
N ALA A 75 15.00 -3.98 31.66
CA ALA A 75 16.02 -4.86 32.25
C ALA A 75 15.36 -6.04 32.98
N LEU A 76 14.89 -7.04 32.25
CA LEU A 76 14.16 -8.20 32.78
C LEU A 76 14.96 -8.98 33.80
N GLU A 77 16.23 -9.32 33.53
CA GLU A 77 17.07 -10.12 34.45
C GLU A 77 17.23 -9.46 35.81
N LEU A 78 17.53 -8.15 35.80
CA LEU A 78 17.63 -7.38 37.02
C LEU A 78 16.29 -7.31 37.76
N GLY A 79 15.20 -7.10 37.02
CA GLY A 79 13.85 -7.09 37.59
C GLY A 79 13.46 -8.41 38.25
N MET A 80 13.82 -9.54 37.64
CA MET A 80 13.61 -10.88 38.21
C MET A 80 14.44 -11.09 39.49
N CYS A 81 15.70 -10.65 39.51
CA CYS A 81 16.53 -10.69 40.72
C CYS A 81 15.93 -9.87 41.87
N VAL A 82 15.44 -8.67 41.57
CA VAL A 82 14.78 -7.79 42.55
C VAL A 82 13.47 -8.40 43.03
N HIS A 83 12.69 -9.05 42.15
CA HIS A 83 11.49 -9.80 42.51
C HIS A 83 11.83 -10.93 43.50
N GLY A 84 12.87 -11.72 43.22
CA GLY A 84 13.33 -12.77 44.16
C GLY A 84 13.75 -12.21 45.52
N LEU A 85 14.36 -11.03 45.59
CA LEU A 85 14.69 -10.34 46.85
C LEU A 85 13.42 -9.83 47.55
N ALA A 86 12.45 -9.31 46.85
CA ALA A 86 11.17 -8.85 47.38
C ALA A 86 10.37 -10.01 48.00
N LEU A 87 10.38 -11.19 47.35
CA LEU A 87 9.80 -12.43 47.88
C LEU A 87 10.47 -12.84 49.22
N LYS A 88 11.81 -12.88 49.26
CA LYS A 88 12.57 -13.19 50.48
C LYS A 88 12.31 -12.19 51.62
N ALA A 89 12.10 -10.92 51.25
CA ALA A 89 11.77 -9.86 52.21
C ALA A 89 10.29 -9.85 52.61
N ARG A 90 9.46 -10.74 52.09
CA ARG A 90 7.99 -10.76 52.24
C ARG A 90 7.32 -9.43 51.89
N SER A 91 7.85 -8.72 50.90
CA SER A 91 7.38 -7.40 50.48
C SER A 91 6.44 -7.47 49.28
N THR A 92 6.24 -8.63 48.66
CA THR A 92 5.38 -8.81 47.47
C THR A 92 3.90 -8.59 47.78
N GLY A 93 3.45 -8.86 49.02
CA GLY A 93 2.09 -8.52 49.46
C GLY A 93 1.79 -7.03 49.52
N ASN A 94 2.83 -6.17 49.43
CA ASN A 94 2.64 -4.71 49.37
C ASN A 94 2.13 -4.29 48.01
N VAL A 95 0.98 -3.63 47.99
CA VAL A 95 0.28 -3.21 46.75
C VAL A 95 1.14 -2.37 45.82
N PHE A 96 2.00 -1.50 46.35
CA PHE A 96 2.89 -0.66 45.55
C PHE A 96 4.02 -1.45 44.91
N VAL A 97 4.58 -2.43 45.64
CA VAL A 97 5.59 -3.35 45.09
C VAL A 97 4.96 -4.23 44.02
N GLY A 98 3.76 -4.79 44.28
CA GLY A 98 3.00 -5.57 43.33
C GLY A 98 2.70 -4.78 42.03
N ALA A 99 2.25 -3.54 42.15
CA ALA A 99 2.00 -2.68 40.99
C ALA A 99 3.28 -2.39 40.18
N SER A 100 4.43 -2.20 40.89
CA SER A 100 5.72 -1.98 40.23
C SER A 100 6.24 -3.25 39.54
N LEU A 101 6.01 -4.43 40.12
CA LEU A 101 6.32 -5.74 39.52
C LEU A 101 5.49 -5.97 38.25
N VAL A 102 4.17 -5.76 38.34
CA VAL A 102 3.29 -5.87 37.19
C VAL A 102 3.76 -4.93 36.05
N THR A 103 4.09 -3.68 36.39
CA THR A 103 4.58 -2.70 35.39
C THR A 103 5.91 -3.13 34.77
N MET A 104 6.83 -3.68 35.59
CA MET A 104 8.14 -4.14 35.15
C MET A 104 8.00 -5.32 34.17
N TYR A 105 7.26 -6.36 34.53
CA TYR A 105 7.05 -7.50 33.66
C TYR A 105 6.30 -7.11 32.36
N ALA A 106 5.31 -6.24 32.46
CA ALA A 106 4.59 -5.72 31.30
C ALA A 106 5.51 -4.95 30.36
N SER A 107 6.41 -4.10 30.88
CA SER A 107 7.36 -3.34 30.06
C SER A 107 8.39 -4.24 29.38
N CYS A 108 8.74 -5.36 30.00
CA CYS A 108 9.65 -6.37 29.43
C CYS A 108 8.95 -7.39 28.51
N GLY A 109 7.66 -7.26 28.25
CA GLY A 109 6.92 -8.15 27.38
C GLY A 109 6.53 -9.51 27.96
N VAL A 110 6.78 -9.75 29.28
CA VAL A 110 6.49 -11.01 29.95
C VAL A 110 5.08 -10.97 30.57
N THR A 111 4.09 -11.42 29.80
CA THR A 111 2.68 -11.29 30.20
C THR A 111 2.20 -12.42 31.13
N ASP A 112 2.79 -13.60 31.07
CA ASP A 112 2.33 -14.78 31.78
C ASP A 112 2.50 -14.65 33.32
N CYS A 113 3.45 -13.83 33.79
CA CYS A 113 3.66 -13.55 35.19
C CYS A 113 2.73 -12.47 35.78
N LEU A 114 2.00 -11.73 34.96
CA LEU A 114 1.21 -10.55 35.39
C LEU A 114 0.07 -10.96 36.34
N GLU A 115 -0.69 -12.00 35.98
CA GLU A 115 -1.81 -12.50 36.79
C GLU A 115 -1.32 -13.20 38.06
N GLN A 116 -0.18 -13.86 37.98
CA GLN A 116 0.42 -14.54 39.14
C GLN A 116 0.88 -13.51 40.18
N VAL A 117 1.62 -12.46 39.76
CA VAL A 117 2.04 -11.36 40.67
C VAL A 117 0.83 -10.62 41.24
N PHE A 118 -0.23 -10.47 40.45
CA PHE A 118 -1.48 -9.87 40.91
C PHE A 118 -2.15 -10.73 42.01
N GLY A 119 -2.14 -12.06 41.86
CA GLY A 119 -2.70 -13.01 42.82
C GLY A 119 -1.93 -13.10 44.14
N ASP A 120 -0.65 -12.74 44.17
CA ASP A 120 0.19 -12.74 45.36
C ASP A 120 -0.15 -11.59 46.36
N VAL A 121 -1.02 -10.65 45.95
CA VAL A 121 -1.42 -9.51 46.77
C VAL A 121 -2.81 -9.74 47.40
N ASP A 122 -2.89 -9.88 48.71
CA ASP A 122 -4.10 -10.26 49.45
C ASP A 122 -5.29 -9.31 49.27
N SER A 123 -5.04 -8.00 49.07
CA SER A 123 -6.08 -6.99 48.93
C SER A 123 -5.70 -5.98 47.83
N PRO A 124 -5.95 -6.32 46.53
CA PRO A 124 -5.58 -5.47 45.42
C PRO A 124 -6.43 -4.18 45.40
N ASN A 125 -5.74 -3.03 45.45
CA ASN A 125 -6.40 -1.74 45.31
C ASN A 125 -6.51 -1.31 43.84
N VAL A 126 -7.21 -0.20 43.58
CA VAL A 126 -7.42 0.34 42.20
C VAL A 126 -6.11 0.59 41.44
N VAL A 127 -4.99 0.89 42.17
CA VAL A 127 -3.69 1.14 41.52
C VAL A 127 -3.13 -0.14 40.92
N LEU A 128 -3.20 -1.27 41.66
CA LEU A 128 -2.74 -2.55 41.16
C LEU A 128 -3.61 -3.08 40.01
N TRP A 129 -4.93 -2.92 40.12
CA TRP A 129 -5.85 -3.23 39.03
C TRP A 129 -5.52 -2.42 37.77
N ASN A 130 -5.28 -1.11 37.91
CA ASN A 130 -4.90 -0.25 36.79
C ASN A 130 -3.54 -0.63 36.18
N ALA A 131 -2.58 -1.04 37.02
CA ALA A 131 -1.29 -1.53 36.54
C ALA A 131 -1.47 -2.79 35.66
N LEU A 132 -2.30 -3.76 36.13
CA LEU A 132 -2.59 -4.99 35.36
C LEU A 132 -3.30 -4.69 34.03
N VAL A 133 -4.37 -3.88 34.05
CA VAL A 133 -5.08 -3.49 32.84
C VAL A 133 -4.14 -2.78 31.85
N SER A 134 -3.36 -1.80 32.34
CA SER A 134 -2.41 -1.07 31.50
C SER A 134 -1.29 -1.97 30.96
N GLY A 135 -0.82 -2.93 31.75
CA GLY A 135 0.21 -3.89 31.36
C GLY A 135 -0.28 -4.82 30.24
N LEU A 136 -1.50 -5.34 30.33
CA LEU A 136 -2.12 -6.16 29.29
C LEU A 136 -2.38 -5.37 28.01
N VAL A 137 -2.88 -4.13 28.11
CA VAL A 137 -3.08 -3.21 26.99
C VAL A 137 -1.76 -2.88 26.30
N MET A 138 -0.67 -2.70 27.06
CA MET A 138 0.65 -2.41 26.50
C MET A 138 1.16 -3.55 25.62
N ASN A 139 0.84 -4.79 26.00
CA ASN A 139 1.22 -6.02 25.30
C ASN A 139 0.15 -6.52 24.30
N HIS A 140 -0.74 -5.67 23.85
CA HIS A 140 -1.79 -5.97 22.86
C HIS A 140 -2.81 -7.06 23.27
N ARG A 141 -2.85 -7.46 24.56
CA ARG A 141 -3.82 -8.41 25.11
C ARG A 141 -5.09 -7.70 25.60
N VAL A 142 -5.78 -6.97 24.66
CA VAL A 142 -6.91 -6.11 25.02
C VAL A 142 -8.13 -6.91 25.48
N GLY A 143 -8.34 -8.13 24.97
CA GLY A 143 -9.40 -9.03 25.41
C GLY A 143 -9.25 -9.43 26.88
N ASP A 144 -8.04 -9.80 27.30
CA ASP A 144 -7.73 -10.15 28.70
C ASP A 144 -7.84 -8.92 29.60
N ALA A 145 -7.34 -7.78 29.12
CA ALA A 145 -7.50 -6.49 29.82
C ALA A 145 -8.98 -6.15 30.06
N ARG A 146 -9.87 -6.46 29.10
CA ARG A 146 -11.32 -6.29 29.24
C ARG A 146 -11.87 -7.21 30.33
N GLY A 147 -11.50 -8.48 30.34
CA GLY A 147 -11.91 -9.41 31.39
C GLY A 147 -11.47 -8.99 32.79
N VAL A 148 -10.25 -8.42 32.91
CA VAL A 148 -9.74 -7.85 34.17
C VAL A 148 -10.54 -6.60 34.56
N PHE A 149 -10.77 -5.68 33.61
CA PHE A 149 -11.52 -4.45 33.82
C PHE A 149 -12.96 -4.73 34.29
N ASP A 150 -13.61 -5.75 33.73
CA ASP A 150 -14.99 -6.11 34.09
C ASP A 150 -15.07 -6.71 35.52
N ARG A 151 -14.01 -7.35 36.00
CA ARG A 151 -13.88 -7.88 37.38
C ARG A 151 -13.50 -6.83 38.43
N MET A 152 -13.13 -5.58 38.02
CA MET A 152 -12.73 -4.53 38.96
C MET A 152 -13.89 -4.12 39.88
N PRO A 153 -13.72 -4.15 41.21
CA PRO A 153 -14.75 -3.74 42.16
C PRO A 153 -15.11 -2.26 42.05
N ALA A 154 -14.09 -1.41 41.81
CA ALA A 154 -14.26 0.02 41.63
C ALA A 154 -13.40 0.49 40.45
N ARG A 155 -14.01 1.25 39.52
CA ARG A 155 -13.35 1.79 38.35
C ARG A 155 -13.19 3.29 38.48
N ASN A 156 -12.00 3.80 38.18
CA ASN A 156 -11.72 5.23 38.17
C ASN A 156 -11.41 5.72 36.76
N ILE A 157 -11.21 7.02 36.57
CA ILE A 157 -10.91 7.63 35.28
C ILE A 157 -9.70 6.95 34.59
N VAL A 158 -8.69 6.53 35.38
CA VAL A 158 -7.48 5.88 34.84
C VAL A 158 -7.82 4.52 34.23
N SER A 159 -8.66 3.71 34.92
CA SER A 159 -9.11 2.40 34.45
C SER A 159 -9.83 2.52 33.09
N TRP A 160 -10.79 3.42 33.02
CA TRP A 160 -11.57 3.70 31.79
C TRP A 160 -10.66 4.18 30.65
N THR A 161 -9.78 5.17 30.95
CA THR A 161 -8.86 5.72 29.94
C THR A 161 -7.88 4.68 29.42
N ALA A 162 -7.40 3.76 30.28
CA ALA A 162 -6.52 2.67 29.88
C ALA A 162 -7.23 1.72 28.90
N MET A 163 -8.50 1.37 29.15
CA MET A 163 -9.29 0.53 28.26
C MET A 163 -9.58 1.22 26.90
N VAL A 164 -10.01 2.50 26.92
CA VAL A 164 -10.20 3.28 25.69
C VAL A 164 -8.91 3.30 24.88
N LYS A 165 -7.75 3.55 25.51
CA LYS A 165 -6.45 3.52 24.85
C LYS A 165 -6.12 2.13 24.26
N GLY A 166 -6.53 1.06 24.95
CA GLY A 166 -6.34 -0.32 24.51
C GLY A 166 -7.07 -0.61 23.22
N HIS A 167 -8.37 -0.34 23.17
CA HIS A 167 -9.18 -0.56 21.98
C HIS A 167 -8.74 0.32 20.80
N VAL A 168 -8.34 1.57 21.04
CA VAL A 168 -7.75 2.43 20.01
C VAL A 168 -6.47 1.80 19.40
N LYS A 169 -5.59 1.24 20.26
CA LYS A 169 -4.34 0.61 19.78
C LYS A 169 -4.57 -0.59 18.84
N VAL A 170 -5.66 -1.33 19.03
CA VAL A 170 -6.03 -2.46 18.18
C VAL A 170 -7.00 -2.05 17.05
N HIS A 171 -7.15 -0.75 16.80
CA HIS A 171 -8.04 -0.16 15.80
C HIS A 171 -9.53 -0.49 15.97
N ASP A 172 -9.94 -0.95 17.17
CA ASP A 172 -11.34 -1.19 17.50
C ASP A 172 -12.01 0.11 18.01
N VAL A 173 -12.28 0.98 17.06
CA VAL A 173 -12.86 2.31 17.34
C VAL A 173 -14.26 2.21 17.94
N GLY A 174 -15.05 1.20 17.53
CA GLY A 174 -16.42 1.01 18.01
C GLY A 174 -16.46 0.79 19.51
N GLN A 175 -15.70 -0.15 20.02
CA GLN A 175 -15.60 -0.43 21.46
C GLN A 175 -14.95 0.73 22.24
N ALA A 176 -13.98 1.44 21.64
CA ALA A 176 -13.38 2.61 22.27
C ALA A 176 -14.40 3.73 22.48
N VAL A 177 -15.26 4.02 21.49
CA VAL A 177 -16.34 5.03 21.57
C VAL A 177 -17.39 4.60 22.60
N GLU A 178 -17.80 3.34 22.60
CA GLU A 178 -18.75 2.81 23.56
C GLU A 178 -18.25 2.97 25.01
N LEU A 179 -17.02 2.55 25.27
CA LEU A 179 -16.40 2.71 26.60
C LEU A 179 -16.26 4.17 27.01
N PHE A 180 -15.86 5.04 26.07
CA PHE A 180 -15.76 6.47 26.34
C PHE A 180 -17.12 7.08 26.68
N ASN A 181 -18.20 6.66 26.03
CA ASN A 181 -19.55 7.13 26.30
C ASN A 181 -20.05 6.64 27.68
N LEU A 182 -19.72 5.41 28.07
CA LEU A 182 -20.06 4.82 29.36
C LEU A 182 -19.27 5.40 30.53
N MET A 183 -18.19 6.18 30.30
CA MET A 183 -17.42 6.80 31.38
C MET A 183 -18.28 7.76 32.21
N PRO A 184 -18.39 7.56 33.54
CA PRO A 184 -19.19 8.43 34.40
C PRO A 184 -18.69 9.88 34.47
N VAL A 185 -17.37 10.04 34.51
CA VAL A 185 -16.69 11.35 34.55
C VAL A 185 -15.58 11.36 33.50
N LYS A 186 -15.58 12.38 32.66
CA LYS A 186 -14.58 12.60 31.63
C LYS A 186 -13.69 13.78 31.99
N ASN A 187 -12.36 13.61 31.93
CA ASN A 187 -11.38 14.68 32.13
C ASN A 187 -10.64 15.00 30.81
N SER A 188 -9.82 16.04 30.82
CA SER A 188 -9.02 16.45 29.66
C SER A 188 -8.15 15.33 29.08
N VAL A 189 -7.66 14.42 29.93
CA VAL A 189 -6.83 13.28 29.49
C VAL A 189 -7.68 12.26 28.71
N SER A 190 -8.87 11.91 29.20
CA SER A 190 -9.76 10.97 28.51
C SER A 190 -10.23 11.52 27.15
N TRP A 191 -10.54 12.80 27.08
CA TRP A 191 -10.86 13.47 25.80
C TRP A 191 -9.67 13.46 24.85
N CYS A 192 -8.46 13.80 25.34
CA CYS A 192 -7.25 13.79 24.52
C CYS A 192 -6.93 12.40 23.98
N VAL A 193 -7.09 11.34 24.78
CA VAL A 193 -6.87 9.96 24.36
C VAL A 193 -7.87 9.55 23.29
N MET A 194 -9.16 9.88 23.47
CA MET A 194 -10.19 9.48 22.51
C MET A 194 -10.06 10.26 21.19
N ILE A 195 -9.92 11.60 21.23
CA ILE A 195 -9.71 12.42 20.03
C ILE A 195 -8.41 11.99 19.30
N GLY A 196 -7.31 11.82 20.05
CA GLY A 196 -6.04 11.35 19.48
C GLY A 196 -6.12 9.95 18.89
N GLY A 197 -6.93 9.08 19.50
CA GLY A 197 -7.20 7.74 19.01
C GLY A 197 -7.97 7.73 17.69
N LEU A 198 -9.01 8.54 17.58
CA LEU A 198 -9.76 8.71 16.33
C LEU A 198 -8.87 9.25 15.21
N VAL A 199 -7.99 10.21 15.51
CA VAL A 199 -7.01 10.73 14.54
C VAL A 199 -6.04 9.64 14.08
N HIS A 200 -5.54 8.84 15.01
CA HIS A 200 -4.63 7.72 14.70
C HIS A 200 -5.30 6.66 13.82
N CYS A 201 -6.59 6.41 14.05
CA CYS A 201 -7.39 5.49 13.23
C CYS A 201 -7.94 6.14 11.95
N GLN A 202 -7.47 7.34 11.57
CA GLN A 202 -7.91 8.11 10.39
C GLN A 202 -9.40 8.48 10.38
N LYS A 203 -10.07 8.43 11.53
CA LYS A 203 -11.45 8.82 11.74
C LYS A 203 -11.57 10.32 12.03
N PHE A 204 -11.06 11.14 11.09
CA PHE A 204 -10.88 12.58 11.31
C PHE A 204 -12.20 13.32 11.54
N ARG A 205 -13.28 12.95 10.83
CA ARG A 205 -14.59 13.58 10.97
C ARG A 205 -15.16 13.35 12.37
N GLU A 206 -15.10 12.10 12.84
CA GLU A 206 -15.56 11.72 14.18
C GLU A 206 -14.73 12.43 15.28
N ALA A 207 -13.42 12.63 15.06
CA ALA A 207 -12.57 13.37 15.98
C ALA A 207 -13.00 14.85 16.12
N VAL A 208 -13.36 15.49 15.00
CA VAL A 208 -13.86 16.88 14.99
C VAL A 208 -15.24 16.98 15.66
N GLU A 209 -16.14 16.04 15.40
CA GLU A 209 -17.45 15.98 16.05
C GLU A 209 -17.32 15.82 17.57
N LEU A 210 -16.37 14.97 18.00
CA LEU A 210 -16.09 14.78 19.43
C LEU A 210 -15.49 16.04 20.07
N PHE A 211 -14.65 16.78 19.36
CA PHE A 211 -14.15 18.07 19.82
C PHE A 211 -15.27 19.10 19.96
N ASN A 212 -16.20 19.16 18.99
CA ASN A 212 -17.37 20.04 19.08
C ASN A 212 -18.25 19.66 20.27
N CYS A 213 -18.37 18.38 20.60
CA CYS A 213 -19.07 17.91 21.80
C CYS A 213 -18.35 18.35 23.09
N LEU A 214 -17.02 18.26 23.14
CA LEU A 214 -16.21 18.77 24.26
C LEU A 214 -16.47 20.27 24.50
N MET A 215 -16.46 21.05 23.42
CA MET A 215 -16.72 22.51 23.48
C MET A 215 -18.12 22.84 24.01
N ARG A 216 -19.15 22.12 23.53
CA ARG A 216 -20.54 22.30 24.00
C ARG A 216 -20.70 21.96 25.49
N ASN A 217 -19.93 21.02 26.01
CA ASN A 217 -19.95 20.63 27.41
C ASN A 217 -19.14 21.55 28.34
N GLY A 218 -18.61 22.67 27.82
CA GLY A 218 -17.86 23.67 28.60
C GLY A 218 -16.55 23.13 29.20
N GLN A 219 -15.99 22.05 28.66
CA GLN A 219 -14.74 21.47 29.15
C GLN A 219 -13.54 22.30 28.70
N GLN A 220 -12.54 22.42 29.56
CA GLN A 220 -11.31 23.13 29.23
C GLN A 220 -10.53 22.42 28.10
N VAL A 221 -10.21 23.15 27.05
CA VAL A 221 -9.32 22.71 25.97
C VAL A 221 -7.87 22.87 26.44
N THR A 222 -7.08 21.81 26.31
CA THR A 222 -5.64 21.84 26.56
C THR A 222 -4.87 21.89 25.25
N ASN A 223 -3.59 22.32 25.27
CA ASN A 223 -2.70 22.31 24.09
C ASN A 223 -2.68 20.92 23.45
N ALA A 224 -2.60 19.85 24.27
CA ALA A 224 -2.58 18.47 23.77
C ALA A 224 -3.85 18.11 22.96
N ILE A 225 -5.02 18.54 23.40
CA ILE A 225 -6.28 18.33 22.66
C ILE A 225 -6.26 19.14 21.38
N LEU A 226 -5.87 20.42 21.45
CA LEU A 226 -5.86 21.32 20.30
C LEU A 226 -4.95 20.81 19.19
N VAL A 227 -3.73 20.35 19.50
CA VAL A 227 -2.81 19.71 18.54
C VAL A 227 -3.46 18.51 17.84
N LYS A 228 -4.21 17.65 18.57
CA LYS A 228 -4.91 16.51 17.96
C LYS A 228 -6.03 16.95 17.02
N VAL A 229 -6.75 18.01 17.38
CA VAL A 229 -7.82 18.58 16.54
C VAL A 229 -7.26 19.24 15.29
N VAL A 230 -6.15 19.97 15.42
CA VAL A 230 -5.43 20.54 14.27
C VAL A 230 -5.01 19.42 13.30
N ASN A 231 -4.45 18.32 13.83
CA ASN A 231 -4.08 17.16 13.01
C ASN A 231 -5.30 16.47 12.37
N ALA A 232 -6.49 16.49 13.03
CA ALA A 232 -7.72 15.99 12.43
C ALA A 232 -8.14 16.82 11.21
N TYR A 233 -8.07 18.15 11.31
CA TYR A 233 -8.37 19.03 10.17
C TYR A 233 -7.32 18.94 9.06
N ALA A 234 -6.05 18.70 9.41
CA ALA A 234 -5.01 18.41 8.44
C ALA A 234 -5.34 17.13 7.63
N GLY A 235 -5.80 16.07 8.31
CA GLY A 235 -6.23 14.83 7.66
C GLY A 235 -7.49 14.99 6.80
N LEU A 236 -8.41 15.88 7.18
CA LEU A 236 -9.59 16.20 6.37
C LEU A 236 -9.29 17.09 5.15
N LYS A 237 -8.08 17.65 5.05
CA LYS A 237 -7.69 18.63 4.03
C LYS A 237 -8.66 19.79 3.92
N SER A 238 -9.17 20.27 5.06
CA SER A 238 -10.22 21.29 5.16
C SER A 238 -9.64 22.66 5.49
N THR A 239 -9.52 23.53 4.52
CA THR A 239 -9.09 24.93 4.68
C THR A 239 -10.00 25.71 5.64
N GLY A 240 -11.32 25.57 5.49
CA GLY A 240 -12.29 26.24 6.38
C GLY A 240 -12.16 25.79 7.83
N GLY A 241 -12.00 24.49 8.06
CA GLY A 241 -11.77 23.92 9.40
C GLY A 241 -10.45 24.38 10.01
N GLY A 242 -9.39 24.43 9.23
CA GLY A 242 -8.08 24.94 9.63
C GLY A 242 -8.15 26.40 10.11
N ARG A 243 -8.80 27.28 9.36
CA ARG A 243 -9.04 28.70 9.74
C ARG A 243 -9.86 28.83 11.02
N CYS A 244 -10.88 28.00 11.21
CA CYS A 244 -11.69 27.99 12.45
C CYS A 244 -10.84 27.66 13.68
N VAL A 245 -10.02 26.61 13.60
CA VAL A 245 -9.15 26.19 14.72
C VAL A 245 -8.02 27.20 14.95
N HIS A 246 -7.47 27.78 13.90
CA HIS A 246 -6.51 28.88 14.01
C HIS A 246 -7.13 30.06 14.75
N GLY A 247 -8.31 30.54 14.33
CA GLY A 247 -9.03 31.60 15.04
C GLY A 247 -9.35 31.26 16.51
N PHE A 248 -9.64 30.00 16.80
CA PHE A 248 -9.83 29.53 18.17
C PHE A 248 -8.51 29.56 18.97
N SER A 249 -7.38 29.14 18.39
CA SER A 249 -6.08 29.14 19.04
C SER A 249 -5.62 30.56 19.40
N VAL A 250 -5.90 31.55 18.52
CA VAL A 250 -5.65 32.97 18.78
C VAL A 250 -6.50 33.48 19.95
N LYS A 251 -7.81 33.22 19.93
CA LYS A 251 -8.73 33.67 20.99
C LYS A 251 -8.44 33.04 22.34
N SER A 252 -7.95 31.83 22.36
CA SER A 252 -7.66 31.07 23.60
C SER A 252 -6.22 31.26 24.09
N GLY A 253 -5.42 32.10 23.44
CA GLY A 253 -4.03 32.39 23.83
C GLY A 253 -3.02 31.26 23.56
N PHE A 254 -3.35 30.26 22.75
CA PHE A 254 -2.48 29.13 22.43
C PHE A 254 -1.58 29.39 21.21
N VAL A 255 -1.68 30.57 20.59
CA VAL A 255 -0.97 30.87 19.34
C VAL A 255 0.55 30.92 19.47
N HIS A 256 1.08 31.12 20.67
CA HIS A 256 2.54 31.13 20.92
C HIS A 256 3.09 29.76 21.36
N ASP A 257 2.32 28.68 21.26
CA ASP A 257 2.81 27.34 21.49
C ASP A 257 3.44 26.79 20.20
N LEU A 258 4.74 26.52 20.26
CA LEU A 258 5.54 26.07 19.10
C LEU A 258 4.99 24.83 18.40
N ILE A 259 4.32 23.92 19.15
CA ILE A 259 3.75 22.71 18.58
C ILE A 259 2.46 23.04 17.82
N ILE A 260 1.66 23.97 18.34
CA ILE A 260 0.42 24.41 17.70
C ILE A 260 0.75 25.20 16.43
N GLU A 261 1.71 26.14 16.49
CA GLU A 261 2.16 26.89 15.31
C GLU A 261 2.61 25.95 14.18
N ALA A 262 3.49 24.98 14.50
CA ALA A 262 3.94 23.98 13.52
C ALA A 262 2.79 23.13 12.96
N SER A 263 1.84 22.76 13.80
CA SER A 263 0.68 21.98 13.38
C SER A 263 -0.27 22.80 12.49
N LEU A 264 -0.41 24.11 12.71
CA LEU A 264 -1.19 25.01 11.85
C LEU A 264 -0.54 25.17 10.47
N VAL A 265 0.78 25.33 10.40
CA VAL A 265 1.51 25.31 9.13
C VAL A 265 1.23 24.00 8.38
N ALA A 266 1.27 22.86 9.06
CA ALA A 266 0.97 21.55 8.45
C ALA A 266 -0.49 21.46 7.93
N VAL A 267 -1.47 22.06 8.64
CA VAL A 267 -2.88 22.10 8.17
C VAL A 267 -3.02 22.86 6.87
N TYR A 268 -2.42 24.05 6.78
CA TYR A 268 -2.49 24.87 5.57
C TYR A 268 -1.75 24.19 4.40
N CYS A 269 -0.60 23.56 4.66
CA CYS A 269 0.12 22.76 3.66
C CYS A 269 -0.74 21.60 3.12
N ASN A 270 -1.36 20.83 4.02
CA ASN A 270 -2.19 19.67 3.62
C ASN A 270 -3.48 20.09 2.89
N SER A 271 -3.94 21.32 3.12
CA SER A 271 -5.10 21.90 2.43
C SER A 271 -4.73 22.59 1.11
N LEU A 272 -3.46 22.53 0.70
CA LEU A 272 -2.90 23.21 -0.48
C LEU A 272 -3.01 24.75 -0.44
N ASP A 273 -3.19 25.33 0.76
CA ASP A 273 -3.19 26.78 0.98
C ASP A 273 -1.76 27.22 1.37
N ILE A 274 -0.86 27.11 0.41
CA ILE A 274 0.59 27.29 0.64
C ILE A 274 0.95 28.73 1.00
N ASP A 275 0.18 29.70 0.51
CA ASP A 275 0.45 31.10 0.78
C ASP A 275 0.16 31.45 2.24
N GLU A 276 -0.97 30.94 2.80
CA GLU A 276 -1.27 31.07 4.23
C GLU A 276 -0.28 30.27 5.09
N ALA A 277 0.11 29.07 4.65
CA ALA A 277 1.14 28.28 5.34
C ALA A 277 2.46 29.05 5.44
N ARG A 278 2.84 29.72 4.36
CA ARG A 278 4.05 30.56 4.33
C ARG A 278 3.96 31.75 5.25
N LEU A 279 2.83 32.47 5.24
CA LEU A 279 2.58 33.59 6.15
C LEU A 279 2.71 33.19 7.61
N GLU A 280 2.09 32.07 8.00
CA GLU A 280 2.17 31.58 9.38
C GLU A 280 3.58 31.11 9.74
N PHE A 281 4.26 30.44 8.83
CA PHE A 281 5.66 30.05 9.04
C PHE A 281 6.60 31.26 9.21
N ASP A 282 6.40 32.32 8.44
CA ASP A 282 7.25 33.50 8.52
C ASP A 282 7.00 34.33 9.79
N LYS A 283 5.78 34.29 10.35
CA LYS A 283 5.42 34.93 11.64
C LYS A 283 6.03 34.23 12.86
N MET A 284 6.47 32.96 12.74
CA MET A 284 7.02 32.22 13.87
C MET A 284 8.33 32.86 14.36
N ASP A 285 8.40 33.25 15.64
CA ASP A 285 9.59 33.80 16.28
C ASP A 285 10.72 32.76 16.35
N ARG A 286 10.38 31.51 16.62
CA ARG A 286 11.32 30.37 16.69
C ARG A 286 10.89 29.26 15.75
N LYS A 287 11.64 29.07 14.70
CA LYS A 287 11.41 27.99 13.73
C LYS A 287 12.15 26.75 14.16
N HIS A 288 11.42 25.72 14.62
CA HIS A 288 12.03 24.43 14.92
C HIS A 288 12.02 23.51 13.69
N VAL A 289 12.80 22.42 13.71
CA VAL A 289 12.95 21.51 12.56
C VAL A 289 11.61 20.97 12.05
N GLY A 290 10.66 20.71 12.94
CA GLY A 290 9.33 20.22 12.54
C GLY A 290 8.50 21.21 11.70
N SER A 291 8.58 22.53 11.99
CA SER A 291 7.90 23.56 11.19
C SER A 291 8.58 23.75 9.82
N TRP A 292 9.89 23.65 9.75
CA TRP A 292 10.63 23.62 8.48
C TRP A 292 10.22 22.41 7.64
N ASN A 293 10.18 21.21 8.24
CA ASN A 293 9.78 19.99 7.55
C ASN A 293 8.33 20.08 7.05
N ALA A 294 7.41 20.69 7.83
CA ALA A 294 6.03 20.86 7.44
C ALA A 294 5.88 21.76 6.19
N ILE A 295 6.54 22.92 6.16
CA ILE A 295 6.44 23.83 5.03
C ILE A 295 7.14 23.30 3.78
N ILE A 296 8.31 22.66 3.91
CA ILE A 296 9.00 21.97 2.81
C ILE A 296 8.11 20.89 2.21
N CYS A 297 7.51 20.07 3.06
CA CYS A 297 6.56 19.04 2.64
C CYS A 297 5.37 19.64 1.85
N GLY A 298 4.83 20.77 2.32
CA GLY A 298 3.77 21.51 1.65
C GLY A 298 4.15 21.96 0.25
N TYR A 299 5.33 22.57 0.09
CA TYR A 299 5.83 22.97 -1.23
C TYR A 299 6.06 21.80 -2.17
N ILE A 300 6.58 20.65 -1.66
CA ILE A 300 6.75 19.42 -2.45
C ILE A 300 5.40 18.90 -2.93
N TYR A 301 4.36 18.91 -2.09
CA TYR A 301 3.02 18.47 -2.49
C TYR A 301 2.32 19.43 -3.45
N ALA A 302 2.70 20.70 -3.46
CA ALA A 302 2.22 21.72 -4.40
C ALA A 302 3.03 21.74 -5.71
N ASP A 303 3.91 20.76 -5.93
CA ASP A 303 4.81 20.64 -7.10
C ASP A 303 5.70 21.88 -7.32
N LYS A 304 6.07 22.57 -6.21
CA LYS A 304 6.97 23.74 -6.18
C LYS A 304 8.32 23.36 -5.56
N ILE A 305 9.04 22.44 -6.20
CA ILE A 305 10.28 21.85 -5.64
C ILE A 305 11.41 22.89 -5.45
N ASP A 306 11.51 23.88 -6.34
CA ASP A 306 12.57 24.92 -6.24
C ASP A 306 12.40 25.81 -5.01
N GLU A 307 11.15 26.06 -4.58
CA GLU A 307 10.87 26.79 -3.35
C GLU A 307 11.17 25.94 -2.10
N ALA A 308 10.88 24.63 -2.18
CA ALA A 308 11.24 23.68 -1.13
C ALA A 308 12.77 23.58 -0.96
N GLU A 309 13.53 23.59 -2.06
CA GLU A 309 15.00 23.57 -2.08
C GLU A 309 15.58 24.82 -1.38
N LYS A 310 15.10 26.02 -1.72
CA LYS A 310 15.51 27.28 -1.06
C LYS A 310 15.27 27.25 0.45
N LEU A 311 14.12 26.69 0.88
CA LEU A 311 13.82 26.54 2.29
C LEU A 311 14.74 25.53 2.97
N PHE A 312 14.97 24.40 2.33
CA PHE A 312 15.87 23.38 2.86
C PHE A 312 17.30 23.94 3.02
N ASP A 313 17.78 24.73 2.07
CA ASP A 313 19.10 25.35 2.14
C ASP A 313 19.22 26.41 3.24
N SER A 314 18.13 27.09 3.56
CA SER A 314 18.07 28.06 4.66
C SER A 314 17.93 27.44 6.05
N MET A 315 17.73 26.10 6.16
CA MET A 315 17.67 25.40 7.45
C MET A 315 19.06 25.39 8.14
N ILE A 316 19.09 25.87 9.39
CA ILE A 316 20.31 25.86 10.23
C ILE A 316 20.65 24.43 10.69
N ALA A 317 19.65 23.67 11.09
CA ALA A 317 19.78 22.27 11.51
C ALA A 317 18.85 21.40 10.69
N ARG A 318 19.38 20.32 10.13
CA ARG A 318 18.64 19.35 9.32
C ARG A 318 18.65 18.01 10.02
N ASP A 319 17.46 17.42 10.22
CA ASP A 319 17.34 16.07 10.75
C ASP A 319 17.14 15.02 9.64
N LYS A 320 17.06 13.75 10.01
CA LYS A 320 16.84 12.65 9.05
C LYS A 320 15.58 12.86 8.22
N VAL A 321 14.53 13.43 8.82
CA VAL A 321 13.26 13.70 8.15
C VAL A 321 13.41 14.77 7.08
N SER A 322 14.14 15.86 7.36
CA SER A 322 14.40 16.93 6.40
C SER A 322 15.08 16.41 5.13
N TRP A 323 16.12 15.60 5.31
CA TRP A 323 16.84 14.99 4.19
C TRP A 323 15.94 14.03 3.39
N ASN A 324 15.16 13.16 4.06
CA ASN A 324 14.24 12.24 3.39
C ASN A 324 13.17 12.98 2.60
N LEU A 325 12.62 14.07 3.13
CA LEU A 325 11.60 14.87 2.45
C LEU A 325 12.14 15.42 1.12
N MET A 326 13.35 16.00 1.13
CA MET A 326 13.92 16.55 -0.10
C MET A 326 14.31 15.47 -1.10
N VAL A 327 14.92 14.36 -0.66
CA VAL A 327 15.21 13.22 -1.56
C VAL A 327 13.94 12.72 -2.22
N ASN A 328 12.86 12.50 -1.44
CA ASN A 328 11.57 12.07 -1.97
C ASN A 328 10.92 13.14 -2.86
N GLY A 329 11.10 14.42 -2.54
CA GLY A 329 10.65 15.55 -3.36
C GLY A 329 11.28 15.52 -4.74
N TYR A 330 12.60 15.39 -4.83
CA TYR A 330 13.30 15.28 -6.11
C TYR A 330 12.94 14.02 -6.90
N ILE A 331 12.75 12.87 -6.21
CA ILE A 331 12.29 11.65 -6.87
C ILE A 331 10.92 11.85 -7.51
N ARG A 332 10.00 12.51 -6.80
CA ARG A 332 8.64 12.79 -7.28
C ARG A 332 8.64 13.77 -8.46
N ASP A 333 9.51 14.78 -8.44
CA ASP A 333 9.67 15.75 -9.52
C ASP A 333 10.45 15.18 -10.74
N GLY A 334 11.00 13.94 -10.63
CA GLY A 334 11.81 13.33 -11.68
C GLY A 334 13.26 13.78 -11.73
N ARG A 335 13.71 14.64 -10.80
CA ARG A 335 15.08 15.16 -10.68
C ARG A 335 16.00 14.16 -9.96
N ILE A 336 16.24 13.01 -10.57
CA ILE A 336 16.95 11.90 -9.92
C ILE A 336 18.45 12.18 -9.72
N ALA A 337 19.05 12.96 -10.60
CA ALA A 337 20.44 13.37 -10.43
C ALA A 337 20.62 14.14 -9.11
N ASP A 338 19.73 15.11 -8.86
CA ASP A 338 19.73 15.94 -7.66
C ASP A 338 19.40 15.11 -6.41
N ALA A 339 18.44 14.18 -6.51
CA ALA A 339 18.13 13.24 -5.43
C ALA A 339 19.33 12.37 -5.04
N THR A 340 20.07 11.86 -6.04
CA THR A 340 21.26 11.02 -5.82
C THR A 340 22.43 11.86 -5.24
N GLU A 341 22.61 13.06 -5.73
CA GLU A 341 23.61 14.00 -5.22
C GLU A 341 23.31 14.38 -3.76
N LEU A 342 22.04 14.72 -3.48
CA LEU A 342 21.60 15.06 -2.12
C LEU A 342 21.80 13.88 -1.16
N TYR A 343 21.44 12.65 -1.58
CA TYR A 343 21.68 11.44 -0.79
C TYR A 343 23.18 11.22 -0.51
N SER A 344 24.07 11.53 -1.48
CA SER A 344 25.51 11.41 -1.27
C SER A 344 26.05 12.39 -0.23
N LYS A 345 25.44 13.57 -0.10
CA LYS A 345 25.80 14.64 0.85
C LYS A 345 25.24 14.43 2.26
N MET A 346 24.35 13.42 2.47
CA MET A 346 23.80 13.15 3.80
C MET A 346 24.91 12.76 4.79
N PRO A 347 24.93 13.36 5.99
CA PRO A 347 25.94 13.05 7.03
C PRO A 347 25.86 11.59 7.51
N GLU A 348 24.64 11.08 7.68
CA GLU A 348 24.34 9.67 7.96
C GLU A 348 23.43 9.15 6.85
N LYS A 349 23.90 8.14 6.13
CA LYS A 349 23.11 7.51 5.08
C LYS A 349 21.88 6.84 5.68
N ASN A 350 20.72 7.33 5.29
CA ASN A 350 19.44 6.83 5.78
C ASN A 350 18.90 5.72 4.85
N VAL A 351 18.52 4.61 5.46
CA VAL A 351 17.94 3.45 4.76
C VAL A 351 16.62 3.80 4.05
N GLU A 352 15.79 4.68 4.64
CA GLU A 352 14.52 5.10 4.03
C GLU A 352 14.72 5.85 2.71
N ALA A 353 15.63 6.84 2.67
CA ALA A 353 15.97 7.57 1.46
C ALA A 353 16.59 6.67 0.39
N ALA A 354 17.48 5.76 0.80
CA ALA A 354 18.06 4.77 -0.08
C ALA A 354 17.01 3.84 -0.69
N THR A 355 16.08 3.35 0.13
CA THR A 355 14.99 2.48 -0.33
C THR A 355 14.08 3.18 -1.33
N ALA A 356 13.78 4.46 -1.13
CA ALA A 356 13.00 5.25 -2.09
C ALA A 356 13.74 5.42 -3.43
N LEU A 357 15.04 5.73 -3.41
CA LEU A 357 15.86 5.79 -4.62
C LEU A 357 16.00 4.44 -5.31
N MET A 358 16.20 3.36 -4.56
CA MET A 358 16.25 2.00 -5.09
C MET A 358 14.93 1.61 -5.77
N SER A 359 13.79 1.90 -5.15
CA SER A 359 12.47 1.63 -5.73
C SER A 359 12.30 2.35 -7.07
N TRP A 360 12.66 3.63 -7.12
CA TRP A 360 12.62 4.39 -8.37
C TRP A 360 13.55 3.81 -9.45
N LEU A 361 14.79 3.44 -9.08
CA LEU A 361 15.76 2.83 -10.00
C LEU A 361 15.24 1.50 -10.57
N ILE A 362 14.60 0.68 -9.74
CA ILE A 362 13.97 -0.59 -10.13
C ILE A 362 12.81 -0.36 -11.09
N ASP A 363 11.96 0.64 -10.80
CA ASP A 363 10.82 0.96 -11.66
C ASP A 363 11.24 1.43 -13.05
N ASN A 364 12.40 2.06 -13.15
CA ASN A 364 13.00 2.52 -14.41
C ASN A 364 14.02 1.54 -15.02
N GLY A 365 14.02 0.27 -14.64
CA GLY A 365 14.86 -0.79 -15.23
C GLY A 365 16.35 -0.65 -14.93
N LYS A 366 16.75 0.12 -13.90
CA LYS A 366 18.15 0.34 -13.51
C LYS A 366 18.55 -0.53 -12.31
N LEU A 367 18.20 -1.81 -12.34
CA LEU A 367 18.38 -2.75 -11.23
C LEU A 367 19.86 -2.85 -10.76
N GLY A 368 20.84 -2.77 -11.68
CA GLY A 368 22.25 -2.80 -11.31
C GLY A 368 22.65 -1.70 -10.34
N LYS A 369 22.19 -0.44 -10.59
CA LYS A 369 22.46 0.69 -9.68
C LYS A 369 21.72 0.53 -8.34
N ALA A 370 20.51 0.01 -8.35
CA ALA A 370 19.77 -0.27 -7.12
C ALA A 370 20.48 -1.31 -6.26
N ARG A 371 21.04 -2.36 -6.89
CA ARG A 371 21.85 -3.39 -6.23
C ARG A 371 23.12 -2.81 -5.61
N ASP A 372 23.87 -2.00 -6.36
CA ASP A 372 25.09 -1.36 -5.85
C ASP A 372 24.78 -0.44 -4.64
N MET A 373 23.67 0.30 -4.71
CA MET A 373 23.19 1.12 -3.59
C MET A 373 22.84 0.26 -2.36
N PHE A 374 22.14 -0.85 -2.54
CA PHE A 374 21.79 -1.77 -1.45
C PHE A 374 23.02 -2.29 -0.71
N TYR A 375 24.04 -2.75 -1.43
CA TYR A 375 25.28 -3.27 -0.83
C TYR A 375 26.15 -2.17 -0.21
N SER A 376 25.92 -0.89 -0.52
CA SER A 376 26.59 0.24 0.11
C SER A 376 25.95 0.68 1.43
N LEU A 377 24.79 0.12 1.82
CA LEU A 377 24.10 0.49 3.04
C LEU A 377 24.85 -0.01 4.29
N PRO A 378 25.02 0.84 5.31
CA PRO A 378 25.67 0.44 6.57
C PRO A 378 24.84 -0.54 7.40
N GLN A 379 23.54 -0.47 7.28
CA GLN A 379 22.58 -1.39 7.88
C GLN A 379 21.48 -1.71 6.87
N VAL A 380 21.11 -2.96 6.78
CA VAL A 380 20.07 -3.45 5.87
C VAL A 380 18.83 -3.77 6.71
N ASP A 381 17.70 -3.21 6.34
CA ASP A 381 16.41 -3.49 6.97
C ASP A 381 15.51 -4.35 6.07
N VAL A 382 14.36 -4.77 6.61
CA VAL A 382 13.40 -5.58 5.88
C VAL A 382 12.84 -4.85 4.65
N MET A 383 12.71 -3.52 4.72
CA MET A 383 12.13 -2.72 3.63
C MET A 383 13.07 -2.65 2.44
N SER A 384 14.36 -2.38 2.66
CA SER A 384 15.38 -2.35 1.61
C SER A 384 15.58 -3.71 0.95
N CYS A 385 15.59 -4.80 1.75
CA CYS A 385 15.60 -6.16 1.23
C CYS A 385 14.38 -6.43 0.34
N THR A 386 13.18 -6.07 0.80
CA THR A 386 11.94 -6.30 0.07
C THR A 386 11.88 -5.50 -1.23
N ALA A 387 12.40 -4.28 -1.25
CA ALA A 387 12.51 -3.47 -2.46
C ALA A 387 13.45 -4.13 -3.50
N LEU A 388 14.62 -4.62 -3.07
CA LEU A 388 15.54 -5.30 -3.98
C LEU A 388 15.00 -6.65 -4.46
N LEU A 389 14.32 -7.42 -3.58
CA LEU A 389 13.60 -8.64 -3.97
C LEU A 389 12.57 -8.37 -5.05
N PHE A 390 11.78 -7.30 -4.90
CA PHE A 390 10.81 -6.88 -5.92
C PHE A 390 11.51 -6.60 -7.25
N GLY A 391 12.66 -5.93 -7.23
CA GLY A 391 13.46 -5.66 -8.43
C GLY A 391 13.96 -6.94 -9.12
N TYR A 392 14.51 -7.87 -8.35
CA TYR A 392 14.95 -9.16 -8.89
C TYR A 392 13.80 -9.97 -9.50
N MET A 393 12.66 -10.00 -8.81
CA MET A 393 11.47 -10.73 -9.30
C MET A 393 10.88 -10.09 -10.56
N LYS A 394 10.86 -8.76 -10.64
CA LYS A 394 10.38 -8.00 -11.81
C LYS A 394 11.21 -8.26 -13.06
N GLU A 395 12.53 -8.31 -12.92
CA GLU A 395 13.49 -8.52 -14.02
C GLU A 395 13.77 -10.02 -14.30
N GLY A 396 13.25 -10.93 -13.49
CA GLY A 396 13.38 -12.37 -13.68
C GLY A 396 14.63 -13.02 -13.09
N TYR A 397 15.38 -12.32 -12.24
CA TYR A 397 16.56 -12.85 -11.54
C TYR A 397 16.15 -13.68 -10.32
N LEU A 398 15.60 -14.89 -10.58
CA LEU A 398 14.99 -15.72 -9.54
C LEU A 398 16.01 -16.27 -8.53
N ASP A 399 17.19 -16.66 -9.00
CA ASP A 399 18.22 -17.25 -8.14
C ASP A 399 18.77 -16.21 -7.15
N ASP A 400 18.99 -14.97 -7.64
CA ASP A 400 19.41 -13.86 -6.78
C ASP A 400 18.33 -13.48 -5.77
N ALA A 401 17.05 -13.52 -6.18
CA ALA A 401 15.92 -13.27 -5.29
C ALA A 401 15.81 -14.33 -4.19
N LEU A 402 15.94 -15.61 -4.53
CA LEU A 402 15.93 -16.73 -3.57
C LEU A 402 17.08 -16.62 -2.58
N ASP A 403 18.30 -16.33 -3.07
CA ASP A 403 19.47 -16.17 -2.23
C ASP A 403 19.30 -15.03 -1.22
N LEU A 404 18.82 -13.86 -1.69
CA LEU A 404 18.52 -12.73 -0.82
C LEU A 404 17.43 -13.09 0.19
N PHE A 405 16.34 -13.72 -0.25
CA PHE A 405 15.24 -14.15 0.62
C PHE A 405 15.70 -15.09 1.73
N HIS A 406 16.57 -16.05 1.40
CA HIS A 406 17.12 -17.00 2.39
C HIS A 406 18.09 -16.35 3.39
N ARG A 407 18.82 -15.32 2.99
CA ARG A 407 19.72 -14.55 3.88
C ARG A 407 18.99 -13.60 4.82
N MET A 408 17.72 -13.30 4.57
CA MET A 408 16.95 -12.41 5.46
C MET A 408 16.71 -13.06 6.83
N HIS A 409 17.17 -12.41 7.91
CA HIS A 409 16.92 -12.85 9.30
C HIS A 409 15.46 -12.74 9.70
N LYS A 410 14.76 -11.72 9.20
CA LYS A 410 13.34 -11.47 9.48
C LYS A 410 12.58 -11.34 8.17
N ARG A 411 11.54 -12.15 8.01
CA ARG A 411 10.65 -12.15 6.84
C ARG A 411 9.27 -11.71 7.28
N THR A 412 8.65 -10.81 6.55
CA THR A 412 7.29 -10.30 6.80
C THR A 412 6.31 -10.83 5.77
N ALA A 413 5.01 -10.70 6.01
CA ALA A 413 3.99 -11.04 5.00
C ALA A 413 4.24 -10.33 3.67
N VAL A 414 4.70 -9.06 3.69
CA VAL A 414 5.04 -8.31 2.46
C VAL A 414 6.17 -8.99 1.68
N THR A 415 7.21 -9.48 2.37
CA THR A 415 8.32 -10.19 1.74
C THR A 415 7.84 -11.47 1.04
N TYR A 416 6.99 -12.27 1.70
CA TYR A 416 6.37 -13.45 1.10
C TYR A 416 5.49 -13.07 -0.08
N ASN A 417 4.69 -12.02 0.02
CA ASN A 417 3.81 -11.56 -1.05
C ASN A 417 4.58 -11.15 -2.31
N VAL A 418 5.72 -10.46 -2.16
CA VAL A 418 6.59 -10.10 -3.28
C VAL A 418 7.13 -11.35 -3.98
N MET A 419 7.61 -12.34 -3.23
CA MET A 419 8.12 -13.58 -3.79
C MET A 419 7.02 -14.40 -4.48
N ILE A 420 5.85 -14.55 -3.83
CA ILE A 420 4.69 -15.25 -4.40
C ILE A 420 4.24 -14.58 -5.70
N ALA A 421 4.07 -13.25 -5.70
CA ALA A 421 3.67 -12.50 -6.89
C ALA A 421 4.67 -12.66 -8.03
N GLY A 422 5.96 -12.59 -7.73
CA GLY A 422 7.01 -12.73 -8.72
C GLY A 422 7.05 -14.12 -9.34
N PHE A 423 6.94 -15.20 -8.55
CA PHE A 423 6.86 -16.56 -9.08
C PHE A 423 5.61 -16.76 -9.94
N LEU A 424 4.45 -16.24 -9.51
CA LEU A 424 3.22 -16.31 -10.31
C LEU A 424 3.33 -15.54 -11.62
N HIS A 425 3.95 -14.37 -11.61
CA HIS A 425 4.18 -13.57 -12.81
C HIS A 425 5.05 -14.33 -13.85
N GLN A 426 5.97 -15.17 -13.38
CA GLN A 426 6.82 -15.99 -14.24
C GLN A 426 6.27 -17.40 -14.53
N GLY A 427 5.02 -17.66 -14.13
CA GLY A 427 4.38 -18.97 -14.36
C GLY A 427 4.87 -20.11 -13.47
N LYS A 428 5.74 -19.84 -12.47
CA LYS A 428 6.24 -20.82 -11.52
C LYS A 428 5.27 -21.05 -10.35
N VAL A 429 4.15 -21.67 -10.67
CA VAL A 429 3.02 -21.82 -9.73
C VAL A 429 3.35 -22.74 -8.56
N ALA A 430 4.14 -23.79 -8.77
CA ALA A 430 4.50 -24.77 -7.73
C ALA A 430 5.33 -24.12 -6.61
N GLU A 431 6.30 -23.29 -6.97
CA GLU A 431 7.16 -22.56 -6.05
C GLU A 431 6.34 -21.50 -5.27
N ALA A 432 5.42 -20.81 -5.96
CA ALA A 432 4.51 -19.88 -5.32
C ALA A 432 3.60 -20.57 -4.28
N TYR A 433 3.15 -21.80 -4.58
CA TYR A 433 2.34 -22.61 -3.67
C TYR A 433 3.11 -23.00 -2.41
N ASN A 434 4.36 -23.41 -2.56
CA ASN A 434 5.23 -23.75 -1.44
C ASN A 434 5.43 -22.55 -0.51
N LEU A 435 5.77 -21.38 -1.05
CA LEU A 435 5.94 -20.15 -0.26
C LEU A 435 4.64 -19.68 0.39
N PHE A 436 3.50 -19.86 -0.28
CA PHE A 436 2.21 -19.55 0.33
C PHE A 436 1.97 -20.43 1.56
N ASN A 437 2.27 -21.72 1.50
CA ASN A 437 2.11 -22.63 2.64
C ASN A 437 3.13 -22.38 3.77
N GLU A 438 4.34 -21.91 3.44
CA GLU A 438 5.39 -21.58 4.41
C GLU A 438 5.13 -20.23 5.12
N SER A 439 4.29 -19.37 4.56
CA SER A 439 4.01 -18.05 5.14
C SER A 439 3.38 -18.19 6.53
N PRO A 440 3.97 -17.56 7.57
CA PRO A 440 3.50 -17.70 8.95
C PRO A 440 2.14 -17.04 9.21
N ALA A 441 1.75 -16.10 8.35
CA ALA A 441 0.48 -15.39 8.46
C ALA A 441 -0.10 -15.14 7.06
N HIS A 442 -1.29 -15.63 6.82
CA HIS A 442 -2.04 -15.36 5.59
C HIS A 442 -2.99 -14.19 5.84
N ASP A 443 -2.53 -12.98 5.56
CA ASP A 443 -3.39 -11.80 5.58
C ASP A 443 -4.25 -11.70 4.30
N ALA A 444 -5.19 -10.76 4.29
CA ALA A 444 -6.06 -10.54 3.12
C ALA A 444 -5.26 -10.24 1.85
N THR A 445 -4.09 -9.60 1.98
CA THR A 445 -3.21 -9.25 0.86
C THR A 445 -2.54 -10.49 0.29
N THR A 446 -2.05 -11.41 1.14
CA THR A 446 -1.45 -12.69 0.73
C THR A 446 -2.45 -13.54 -0.05
N TRP A 447 -3.67 -13.69 0.49
CA TRP A 447 -4.74 -14.40 -0.21
C TRP A 447 -5.08 -13.75 -1.56
N SER A 448 -5.24 -12.42 -1.57
CA SER A 448 -5.58 -11.67 -2.78
C SER A 448 -4.51 -11.81 -3.86
N CYS A 449 -3.24 -11.67 -3.49
CA CYS A 449 -2.11 -11.83 -4.38
C CYS A 449 -2.08 -13.23 -5.02
N PHE A 450 -2.25 -14.27 -4.20
CA PHE A 450 -2.18 -15.64 -4.66
C PHE A 450 -3.37 -16.02 -5.55
N VAL A 451 -4.60 -15.65 -5.17
CA VAL A 451 -5.81 -15.90 -5.98
C VAL A 451 -5.72 -15.18 -7.33
N THR A 452 -5.30 -13.90 -7.33
CA THR A 452 -5.16 -13.11 -8.56
C THR A 452 -4.09 -13.69 -9.47
N GLY A 453 -2.94 -14.08 -8.91
CA GLY A 453 -1.86 -14.65 -9.68
C GLY A 453 -2.20 -16.02 -10.30
N LEU A 454 -2.94 -16.88 -9.60
CA LEU A 454 -3.44 -18.13 -10.16
C LEU A 454 -4.43 -17.87 -11.31
N ALA A 455 -5.33 -16.89 -11.13
CA ALA A 455 -6.25 -16.50 -12.18
C ALA A 455 -5.52 -16.02 -13.45
N GLN A 456 -4.47 -15.19 -13.28
CA GLN A 456 -3.64 -14.71 -14.40
C GLN A 456 -2.88 -15.82 -15.12
N ASN A 457 -2.50 -16.88 -14.40
CA ASN A 457 -1.88 -18.08 -14.98
C ASN A 457 -2.88 -19.07 -15.58
N GLY A 458 -4.16 -18.72 -15.70
CA GLY A 458 -5.20 -19.56 -16.30
C GLY A 458 -5.69 -20.71 -15.40
N LEU A 459 -5.23 -20.79 -14.15
CA LEU A 459 -5.61 -21.82 -13.19
C LEU A 459 -6.89 -21.42 -12.43
N ILE A 460 -7.96 -21.17 -13.21
CA ILE A 460 -9.19 -20.58 -12.68
C ILE A 460 -9.86 -21.46 -11.61
N HIS A 461 -9.84 -22.79 -11.76
CA HIS A 461 -10.47 -23.69 -10.79
C HIS A 461 -9.80 -23.64 -9.43
N ASP A 462 -8.45 -23.57 -9.40
CA ASP A 462 -7.67 -23.46 -8.17
C ASP A 462 -7.86 -22.08 -7.54
N ALA A 463 -7.86 -21.03 -8.36
CA ALA A 463 -8.14 -19.66 -7.92
C ALA A 463 -9.52 -19.55 -7.26
N LEU A 464 -10.57 -20.11 -7.87
CA LEU A 464 -11.93 -20.11 -7.32
C LEU A 464 -12.06 -20.96 -6.04
N LYS A 465 -11.34 -22.09 -5.96
CA LYS A 465 -11.30 -22.94 -4.76
C LYS A 465 -10.65 -22.20 -3.59
N LEU A 466 -9.55 -21.51 -3.85
CA LEU A 466 -8.87 -20.69 -2.84
C LEU A 466 -9.68 -19.47 -2.45
N TYR A 467 -10.33 -18.81 -3.39
CA TYR A 467 -11.23 -17.70 -3.12
C TYR A 467 -12.37 -18.11 -2.20
N LYS A 468 -12.96 -19.30 -2.40
CA LYS A 468 -13.97 -19.87 -1.47
C LYS A 468 -13.40 -20.09 -0.07
N LYS A 469 -12.14 -20.58 0.05
CA LYS A 469 -11.47 -20.72 1.34
C LYS A 469 -11.24 -19.38 2.03
N MET A 470 -10.79 -18.36 1.28
CA MET A 470 -10.60 -16.99 1.77
C MET A 470 -11.90 -16.43 2.37
N LEU A 471 -13.03 -16.57 1.66
CA LEU A 471 -14.33 -16.14 2.15
C LEU A 471 -14.79 -16.92 3.39
N ALA A 472 -14.55 -18.24 3.43
CA ALA A 472 -14.88 -19.08 4.58
C ALA A 472 -14.08 -18.72 5.84
N SER A 473 -12.87 -18.16 5.67
CA SER A 473 -12.03 -17.67 6.75
C SER A 473 -12.36 -16.24 7.22
N ASN A 474 -13.50 -15.69 6.80
CA ASN A 474 -13.93 -14.31 7.10
C ASN A 474 -12.91 -13.22 6.73
N MET A 475 -12.05 -13.49 5.75
CA MET A 475 -11.07 -12.51 5.28
C MET A 475 -11.73 -11.50 4.35
N HIS A 476 -11.40 -10.23 4.54
CA HIS A 476 -11.88 -9.17 3.65
C HIS A 476 -11.32 -9.37 2.25
N THR A 477 -12.21 -9.38 1.26
CA THR A 477 -11.84 -9.38 -0.15
C THR A 477 -11.96 -7.97 -0.72
N SER A 478 -11.07 -7.65 -1.69
CA SER A 478 -11.14 -6.36 -2.41
C SER A 478 -11.86 -6.53 -3.75
N GLU A 479 -12.36 -5.41 -4.28
CA GLU A 479 -12.95 -5.38 -5.63
C GLU A 479 -11.97 -5.85 -6.71
N SER A 480 -10.67 -5.63 -6.53
CA SER A 480 -9.63 -6.02 -7.51
C SER A 480 -9.51 -7.53 -7.67
N VAL A 481 -9.64 -8.30 -6.58
CA VAL A 481 -9.61 -9.77 -6.61
C VAL A 481 -10.80 -10.30 -7.38
N VAL A 482 -11.99 -9.80 -7.08
CA VAL A 482 -13.24 -10.24 -7.74
C VAL A 482 -13.21 -9.86 -9.23
N SER A 483 -12.76 -8.64 -9.56
CA SER A 483 -12.59 -8.20 -10.94
C SER A 483 -11.61 -9.09 -11.72
N SER A 484 -10.47 -9.47 -11.12
CA SER A 484 -9.49 -10.37 -11.74
C SER A 484 -10.06 -11.75 -12.02
N LEU A 485 -10.83 -12.30 -11.08
CA LEU A 485 -11.52 -13.59 -11.26
C LEU A 485 -12.58 -13.52 -12.36
N ILE A 486 -13.39 -12.45 -12.40
CA ILE A 486 -14.39 -12.23 -13.46
C ILE A 486 -13.69 -12.09 -14.82
N SER A 487 -12.60 -11.32 -14.89
CA SER A 487 -11.82 -11.13 -16.12
C SER A 487 -11.23 -12.47 -16.61
N CYS A 488 -10.73 -13.30 -15.71
CA CYS A 488 -10.25 -14.64 -16.05
C CYS A 488 -11.40 -15.53 -16.57
N CYS A 489 -12.57 -15.52 -15.92
CA CYS A 489 -13.76 -16.22 -16.42
C CYS A 489 -14.18 -15.70 -17.81
N SER A 490 -14.04 -14.39 -18.06
CA SER A 490 -14.31 -13.78 -19.35
C SER A 490 -13.36 -14.30 -20.45
N HIS A 491 -12.04 -14.40 -20.14
CA HIS A 491 -11.07 -14.92 -21.10
C HIS A 491 -11.28 -16.38 -21.49
N HIS A 492 -11.75 -17.18 -20.57
CA HIS A 492 -12.02 -18.60 -20.79
C HIS A 492 -13.52 -18.91 -21.11
N SER A 493 -14.34 -17.88 -21.27
CA SER A 493 -15.78 -17.99 -21.56
C SER A 493 -16.55 -18.87 -20.55
N LEU A 494 -16.17 -18.81 -19.26
CA LEU A 494 -16.72 -19.62 -18.17
C LEU A 494 -17.94 -18.94 -17.55
N ILE A 495 -19.07 -18.94 -18.26
CA ILE A 495 -20.28 -18.20 -17.85
C ILE A 495 -20.83 -18.65 -16.48
N VAL A 496 -20.82 -19.95 -16.16
CA VAL A 496 -21.37 -20.48 -14.90
C VAL A 496 -20.62 -19.91 -13.69
N HIS A 497 -19.29 -19.91 -13.74
CA HIS A 497 -18.46 -19.35 -12.68
C HIS A 497 -18.59 -17.82 -12.62
N GLY A 498 -18.71 -17.18 -13.78
CA GLY A 498 -18.98 -15.75 -13.89
C GLY A 498 -20.30 -15.33 -13.21
N LEU A 499 -21.37 -16.11 -13.38
CA LEU A 499 -22.65 -15.87 -12.70
C LEU A 499 -22.55 -16.02 -11.17
N GLN A 500 -21.78 -17.01 -10.69
CA GLN A 500 -21.51 -17.17 -9.25
C GLN A 500 -20.75 -15.98 -8.68
N LEU A 501 -19.73 -15.49 -9.40
CA LEU A 501 -19.00 -14.31 -9.01
C LEU A 501 -19.88 -13.05 -9.05
N HIS A 502 -20.73 -12.88 -10.07
CA HIS A 502 -21.67 -11.78 -10.11
C HIS A 502 -22.62 -11.79 -8.91
N ALA A 503 -23.18 -12.95 -8.55
CA ALA A 503 -23.99 -13.08 -7.32
C ALA A 503 -23.18 -12.74 -6.06
N THR A 504 -21.87 -13.04 -6.04
CA THR A 504 -20.98 -12.69 -4.93
C THR A 504 -20.72 -11.17 -4.87
N THR A 505 -20.58 -10.49 -6.01
CA THR A 505 -20.44 -9.01 -6.04
C THR A 505 -21.63 -8.30 -5.43
N ILE A 506 -22.84 -8.79 -5.71
CA ILE A 506 -24.09 -8.26 -5.12
C ILE A 506 -24.09 -8.45 -3.60
N LYS A 507 -23.75 -9.66 -3.11
CA LYS A 507 -23.69 -9.96 -1.67
C LYS A 507 -22.65 -9.11 -0.92
N LEU A 508 -21.54 -8.78 -1.56
CA LEU A 508 -20.45 -7.98 -0.97
C LEU A 508 -20.65 -6.47 -1.14
N GLY A 509 -21.70 -6.04 -1.85
CA GLY A 509 -21.95 -4.62 -2.13
C GLY A 509 -20.99 -4.00 -3.15
N PHE A 510 -20.35 -4.82 -4.01
CA PHE A 510 -19.39 -4.37 -5.02
C PHE A 510 -20.04 -4.05 -6.37
N GLU A 511 -21.34 -4.22 -6.51
CA GLU A 511 -22.09 -4.07 -7.75
C GLU A 511 -21.99 -2.68 -8.39
N LEU A 512 -21.73 -1.63 -7.60
CA LEU A 512 -21.61 -0.25 -8.08
C LEU A 512 -20.18 0.18 -8.43
N TYR A 513 -19.18 -0.68 -8.18
CA TYR A 513 -17.79 -0.36 -8.51
C TYR A 513 -17.55 -0.47 -10.01
N LEU A 514 -17.03 0.60 -10.60
CA LEU A 514 -16.79 0.73 -12.04
C LEU A 514 -15.95 -0.43 -12.61
N LEU A 515 -14.90 -0.83 -11.87
CA LEU A 515 -14.02 -1.93 -12.27
C LEU A 515 -14.77 -3.27 -12.39
N ILE A 516 -15.67 -3.55 -11.45
CA ILE A 516 -16.50 -4.76 -11.44
C ILE A 516 -17.50 -4.72 -12.59
N GLN A 517 -18.18 -3.59 -12.80
CA GLN A 517 -19.17 -3.43 -13.86
C GLN A 517 -18.52 -3.62 -15.25
N ASN A 518 -17.34 -3.03 -15.49
CA ASN A 518 -16.58 -3.22 -16.72
C ASN A 518 -16.17 -4.68 -16.94
N SER A 519 -15.70 -5.36 -15.87
CA SER A 519 -15.34 -6.79 -15.95
C SER A 519 -16.56 -7.68 -16.23
N LEU A 520 -17.72 -7.38 -15.65
CA LEU A 520 -18.98 -8.10 -15.92
C LEU A 520 -19.48 -7.87 -17.35
N ILE A 521 -19.41 -6.64 -17.86
CA ILE A 521 -19.74 -6.35 -19.27
C ILE A 521 -18.84 -7.17 -20.19
N SER A 522 -17.51 -7.21 -19.92
CA SER A 522 -16.58 -8.03 -20.69
C SER A 522 -16.92 -9.51 -20.64
N LEU A 523 -17.25 -10.05 -19.44
CA LEU A 523 -17.63 -11.44 -19.26
C LEU A 523 -18.86 -11.80 -20.10
N TYR A 524 -19.96 -11.06 -19.93
CA TYR A 524 -21.19 -11.32 -20.64
C TYR A 524 -21.04 -11.16 -22.16
N SER A 525 -20.26 -10.15 -22.59
CA SER A 525 -19.97 -9.94 -24.01
C SER A 525 -19.20 -11.10 -24.64
N LYS A 526 -18.16 -11.60 -23.97
CA LYS A 526 -17.35 -12.73 -24.48
C LYS A 526 -18.09 -14.08 -24.40
N CYS A 527 -19.05 -14.19 -23.48
CA CYS A 527 -19.92 -15.38 -23.40
C CYS A 527 -21.16 -15.32 -24.33
N GLY A 528 -21.32 -14.25 -25.11
CA GLY A 528 -22.46 -14.09 -26.03
C GLY A 528 -23.73 -13.50 -25.42
N GLU A 529 -23.74 -13.24 -24.11
CA GLU A 529 -24.90 -12.76 -23.34
C GLU A 529 -25.01 -11.22 -23.41
N MET A 530 -25.15 -10.67 -24.64
CA MET A 530 -25.14 -9.22 -24.86
C MET A 530 -26.29 -8.47 -24.17
N VAL A 531 -27.45 -9.15 -23.98
CA VAL A 531 -28.59 -8.54 -23.25
C VAL A 531 -28.24 -8.25 -21.80
N ALA A 532 -27.51 -9.16 -21.14
CA ALA A 532 -27.04 -8.97 -19.78
C ALA A 532 -25.98 -7.85 -19.70
N ALA A 533 -25.02 -7.83 -20.63
CA ALA A 533 -24.03 -6.77 -20.73
C ALA A 533 -24.67 -5.37 -20.91
N GLN A 534 -25.66 -5.27 -21.81
CA GLN A 534 -26.41 -4.04 -22.05
C GLN A 534 -27.21 -3.58 -20.83
N ARG A 535 -27.81 -4.51 -20.09
CA ARG A 535 -28.55 -4.22 -18.84
C ARG A 535 -27.63 -3.57 -17.80
N ILE A 536 -26.42 -4.12 -17.60
CA ILE A 536 -25.42 -3.55 -16.69
C ILE A 536 -25.04 -2.14 -17.15
N LEU A 537 -24.75 -1.94 -18.45
CA LEU A 537 -24.42 -0.63 -19.00
C LEU A 537 -25.51 0.42 -18.68
N TYR A 538 -26.80 0.07 -18.82
CA TYR A 538 -27.90 1.01 -18.53
C TYR A 538 -28.04 1.33 -17.04
N GLN A 539 -27.68 0.41 -16.16
CA GLN A 539 -27.74 0.61 -14.71
C GLN A 539 -26.56 1.44 -14.18
N MET A 540 -25.47 1.58 -14.96
CA MET A 540 -24.30 2.33 -14.55
C MET A 540 -24.58 3.83 -14.41
N VAL A 541 -24.25 4.40 -13.24
CA VAL A 541 -24.35 5.84 -12.94
C VAL A 541 -23.24 6.62 -13.65
N ARG A 542 -22.03 6.05 -13.68
CA ARG A 542 -20.85 6.62 -14.35
C ARG A 542 -20.35 5.67 -15.41
N ARG A 543 -20.00 6.19 -16.58
CA ARG A 543 -19.43 5.45 -17.70
C ARG A 543 -18.16 6.16 -18.14
N ASP A 544 -17.02 5.48 -18.08
CA ASP A 544 -15.75 5.97 -18.56
C ASP A 544 -15.45 5.46 -19.99
N VAL A 545 -14.33 5.86 -20.53
CA VAL A 545 -13.89 5.41 -21.87
C VAL A 545 -13.76 3.89 -21.91
N VAL A 546 -13.28 3.25 -20.85
CA VAL A 546 -13.12 1.80 -20.76
C VAL A 546 -14.47 1.08 -20.82
N THR A 547 -15.51 1.63 -20.17
CA THR A 547 -16.88 1.10 -20.26
C THR A 547 -17.39 1.09 -21.69
N TRP A 548 -17.27 2.23 -22.38
CA TRP A 548 -17.71 2.36 -23.77
C TRP A 548 -16.92 1.44 -24.70
N ASN A 549 -15.61 1.38 -24.55
CA ASN A 549 -14.76 0.49 -25.32
C ASN A 549 -15.16 -0.98 -25.13
N THR A 550 -15.36 -1.40 -23.86
CA THR A 550 -15.70 -2.79 -23.55
C THR A 550 -17.00 -3.23 -24.22
N ILE A 551 -18.05 -2.40 -24.23
CA ILE A 551 -19.32 -2.75 -24.85
C ILE A 551 -19.27 -2.65 -26.39
N ILE A 552 -18.54 -1.67 -26.97
CA ILE A 552 -18.34 -1.56 -28.41
C ILE A 552 -17.62 -2.80 -28.96
N HIS A 553 -16.53 -3.21 -28.31
CA HIS A 553 -15.81 -4.43 -28.65
C HIS A 553 -16.67 -5.68 -28.43
N GLY A 554 -17.51 -5.68 -27.37
CA GLY A 554 -18.48 -6.75 -27.13
C GLY A 554 -19.46 -6.93 -28.28
N TYR A 555 -20.05 -5.84 -28.78
CA TYR A 555 -20.93 -5.87 -29.95
C TYR A 555 -20.20 -6.30 -31.23
N ALA A 556 -18.97 -5.77 -31.45
CA ALA A 556 -18.15 -6.16 -32.60
C ALA A 556 -17.85 -7.68 -32.56
N PHE A 557 -17.43 -8.21 -31.41
CA PHE A 557 -17.12 -9.63 -31.23
C PHE A 557 -18.31 -10.55 -31.50
N ASN A 558 -19.53 -10.11 -31.13
CA ASN A 558 -20.77 -10.86 -31.34
C ASN A 558 -21.44 -10.57 -32.72
N SER A 559 -20.71 -9.98 -33.66
CA SER A 559 -21.22 -9.65 -35.01
C SER A 559 -22.42 -8.71 -34.99
N LEU A 560 -22.63 -7.93 -33.94
CA LEU A 560 -23.68 -6.94 -33.78
C LEU A 560 -23.15 -5.53 -34.14
N GLY A 561 -22.57 -5.38 -35.34
CA GLY A 561 -21.84 -4.16 -35.73
C GLY A 561 -22.68 -2.91 -35.71
N GLN A 562 -23.98 -2.99 -36.08
CA GLN A 562 -24.89 -1.84 -36.04
C GLN A 562 -25.04 -1.27 -34.61
N ASN A 563 -25.14 -2.17 -33.61
CA ASN A 563 -25.22 -1.78 -32.21
C ASN A 563 -23.90 -1.15 -31.73
N ALA A 564 -22.75 -1.64 -32.23
CA ALA A 564 -21.44 -1.03 -31.92
C ALA A 564 -21.36 0.42 -32.43
N ILE A 565 -21.79 0.66 -33.69
CA ILE A 565 -21.80 2.01 -34.29
C ILE A 565 -22.78 2.94 -33.55
N GLU A 566 -23.97 2.44 -33.18
CA GLU A 566 -24.92 3.20 -32.37
C GLU A 566 -24.38 3.54 -31.00
N THR A 567 -23.71 2.59 -30.36
CA THR A 567 -23.06 2.78 -29.05
C THR A 567 -21.96 3.84 -29.14
N PHE A 568 -21.17 3.86 -30.21
CA PHE A 568 -20.18 4.92 -30.46
C PHE A 568 -20.84 6.30 -30.57
N LYS A 569 -21.97 6.39 -31.29
CA LYS A 569 -22.75 7.65 -31.40
C LYS A 569 -23.27 8.09 -30.02
N ASN A 570 -23.68 7.16 -29.17
CA ASN A 570 -24.12 7.44 -27.78
C ASN A 570 -22.97 7.88 -26.89
N MET A 571 -21.76 7.33 -27.06
CA MET A 571 -20.54 7.80 -26.40
C MET A 571 -20.25 9.27 -26.70
N LYS A 572 -20.33 9.65 -27.99
CA LYS A 572 -20.19 11.07 -28.43
C LYS A 572 -21.26 11.97 -27.79
N LYS A 573 -22.53 11.53 -27.75
CA LYS A 573 -23.62 12.28 -27.08
C LYS A 573 -23.39 12.45 -25.58
N ALA A 574 -22.74 11.47 -24.93
CA ALA A 574 -22.36 11.53 -23.53
C ALA A 574 -21.11 12.40 -23.26
N GLN A 575 -20.57 13.07 -24.29
CA GLN A 575 -19.37 13.92 -24.23
C GLN A 575 -18.12 13.18 -23.70
N VAL A 576 -18.01 11.88 -23.92
CA VAL A 576 -16.83 11.09 -23.62
C VAL A 576 -15.98 11.03 -24.89
N ASN A 577 -14.72 11.48 -24.81
CA ASN A 577 -13.81 11.50 -25.95
C ASN A 577 -13.38 10.07 -26.29
N PRO A 578 -13.56 9.63 -27.57
CA PRO A 578 -13.04 8.36 -28.05
C PRO A 578 -11.51 8.33 -28.03
N ASP A 579 -10.94 7.16 -27.76
CA ASP A 579 -9.51 6.87 -27.88
C ASP A 579 -9.21 5.92 -29.06
N ASP A 580 -7.96 5.52 -29.21
CA ASP A 580 -7.50 4.58 -30.24
C ASP A 580 -8.21 3.22 -30.10
N ILE A 581 -8.44 2.73 -28.89
CA ILE A 581 -9.16 1.47 -28.62
C ILE A 581 -10.62 1.58 -29.06
N THR A 582 -11.27 2.73 -28.86
CA THR A 582 -12.64 2.97 -29.33
C THR A 582 -12.74 2.80 -30.84
N PHE A 583 -11.84 3.45 -31.59
CA PHE A 583 -11.85 3.38 -33.07
C PHE A 583 -11.50 1.97 -33.57
N LEU A 584 -10.60 1.25 -32.86
CA LEU A 584 -10.33 -0.14 -33.20
C LEU A 584 -11.59 -1.01 -33.08
N GLY A 585 -12.39 -0.82 -32.03
CA GLY A 585 -13.66 -1.52 -31.84
C GLY A 585 -14.67 -1.22 -32.96
N VAL A 586 -14.80 0.06 -33.34
CA VAL A 586 -15.72 0.47 -34.42
C VAL A 586 -15.25 -0.04 -35.76
N LEU A 587 -13.96 0.03 -36.09
CA LEU A 587 -13.40 -0.53 -37.33
C LEU A 587 -13.56 -2.04 -37.41
N SER A 588 -13.34 -2.75 -36.25
CA SER A 588 -13.60 -4.19 -36.15
C SER A 588 -15.08 -4.52 -36.43
N ALA A 589 -16.00 -3.73 -35.89
CA ALA A 589 -17.43 -3.87 -36.15
C ALA A 589 -17.76 -3.70 -37.61
N CYS A 590 -17.22 -2.66 -38.27
CA CYS A 590 -17.38 -2.43 -39.70
C CYS A 590 -16.79 -3.59 -40.52
N ASN A 591 -15.65 -4.15 -40.10
CA ASN A 591 -15.03 -5.29 -40.75
C ASN A 591 -15.92 -6.53 -40.73
N HIS A 592 -16.47 -6.88 -39.55
CA HIS A 592 -17.39 -8.01 -39.42
C HIS A 592 -18.70 -7.86 -40.23
N MET A 593 -19.20 -6.64 -40.33
CA MET A 593 -20.39 -6.32 -41.12
C MET A 593 -20.09 -6.03 -42.60
N ASN A 594 -18.81 -6.04 -42.97
CA ASN A 594 -18.37 -5.74 -44.33
C ASN A 594 -18.79 -4.34 -44.80
N LEU A 595 -18.78 -3.32 -43.93
CA LEU A 595 -19.19 -1.93 -44.15
C LEU A 595 -17.97 -1.05 -44.49
N LEU A 596 -17.58 -1.01 -45.78
CA LEU A 596 -16.34 -0.36 -46.20
C LEU A 596 -16.41 1.17 -46.12
N GLU A 597 -17.50 1.76 -46.55
CA GLU A 597 -17.63 3.23 -46.60
C GLU A 597 -17.67 3.82 -45.17
N GLU A 598 -18.37 3.16 -44.28
CA GLU A 598 -18.39 3.54 -42.86
C GLU A 598 -17.01 3.38 -42.20
N ALA A 599 -16.27 2.32 -42.53
CA ALA A 599 -14.93 2.12 -42.04
C ALA A 599 -13.96 3.21 -42.52
N LYS A 600 -14.00 3.57 -43.83
CA LYS A 600 -13.23 4.69 -44.38
C LYS A 600 -13.60 6.02 -43.69
N HIS A 601 -14.89 6.23 -43.43
CA HIS A 601 -15.37 7.40 -42.72
C HIS A 601 -14.80 7.45 -41.28
N PHE A 602 -14.92 6.37 -40.52
CA PHE A 602 -14.42 6.34 -39.14
C PHE A 602 -12.90 6.44 -39.06
N PHE A 603 -12.16 5.87 -39.98
CA PHE A 603 -10.71 6.02 -40.08
C PHE A 603 -10.31 7.48 -40.32
N ASN A 604 -11.04 8.20 -41.18
CA ASN A 604 -10.82 9.62 -41.41
C ASN A 604 -11.23 10.48 -40.21
N VAL A 605 -12.35 10.17 -39.55
CA VAL A 605 -12.78 10.86 -38.32
C VAL A 605 -11.73 10.73 -37.23
N MET A 606 -11.16 9.53 -37.05
CA MET A 606 -10.10 9.27 -36.08
C MET A 606 -8.88 10.18 -36.27
N THR A 607 -8.44 10.31 -37.53
CA THR A 607 -7.24 11.08 -37.89
C THR A 607 -7.50 12.58 -37.96
N CYS A 608 -8.59 13.01 -38.62
CA CYS A 608 -8.84 14.42 -38.91
C CYS A 608 -9.62 15.15 -37.79
N GLU A 609 -10.58 14.48 -37.12
CA GLU A 609 -11.43 15.12 -36.12
C GLU A 609 -10.80 15.00 -34.73
N TYR A 610 -10.24 13.81 -34.41
CA TYR A 610 -9.67 13.54 -33.08
C TYR A 610 -8.14 13.60 -33.01
N GLY A 611 -7.45 13.72 -34.14
CA GLY A 611 -5.98 13.80 -34.19
C GLY A 611 -5.28 12.52 -33.70
N ILE A 612 -5.97 11.38 -33.67
CA ILE A 612 -5.42 10.11 -33.21
C ILE A 612 -4.59 9.50 -34.35
N VAL A 613 -3.33 9.20 -34.04
CA VAL A 613 -2.42 8.52 -34.98
C VAL A 613 -2.79 7.05 -35.08
N PRO A 614 -3.13 6.54 -36.29
CA PRO A 614 -3.46 5.13 -36.46
C PRO A 614 -2.29 4.21 -36.09
N ASN A 615 -2.55 3.19 -35.31
CA ASN A 615 -1.59 2.14 -34.99
C ASN A 615 -1.76 0.94 -35.95
N ILE A 616 -0.87 -0.06 -35.81
CA ILE A 616 -0.82 -1.23 -36.71
C ILE A 616 -2.16 -1.99 -36.75
N MET A 617 -2.90 -2.05 -35.64
CA MET A 617 -4.18 -2.77 -35.57
C MET A 617 -5.30 -2.08 -36.36
N HIS A 618 -5.29 -0.75 -36.41
CA HIS A 618 -6.24 0.02 -37.24
C HIS A 618 -6.01 -0.24 -38.72
N TYR A 619 -4.74 -0.20 -39.17
CA TYR A 619 -4.38 -0.54 -40.55
C TYR A 619 -4.72 -1.99 -40.85
N ALA A 620 -4.44 -2.93 -39.97
CA ALA A 620 -4.77 -4.35 -40.14
C ALA A 620 -6.29 -4.56 -40.38
N SER A 621 -7.12 -3.88 -39.56
CA SER A 621 -8.59 -3.95 -39.71
C SER A 621 -9.06 -3.40 -41.05
N MET A 622 -8.47 -2.28 -41.52
CA MET A 622 -8.80 -1.69 -42.83
C MET A 622 -8.33 -2.56 -43.98
N VAL A 623 -7.10 -3.09 -43.91
CA VAL A 623 -6.54 -3.99 -44.94
C VAL A 623 -7.38 -5.27 -45.03
N ASP A 624 -7.77 -5.88 -43.92
CA ASP A 624 -8.62 -7.08 -43.93
C ASP A 624 -9.99 -6.80 -44.60
N LEU A 625 -10.61 -5.66 -44.27
CA LEU A 625 -11.88 -5.26 -44.85
C LEU A 625 -11.76 -5.01 -46.39
N LEU A 626 -10.74 -4.27 -46.83
CA LEU A 626 -10.47 -4.05 -48.26
C LEU A 626 -10.23 -5.37 -49.00
N CYS A 627 -9.45 -6.26 -48.39
CA CYS A 627 -9.19 -7.57 -48.94
C CYS A 627 -10.46 -8.41 -49.05
N ARG A 628 -11.32 -8.47 -48.05
CA ARG A 628 -12.61 -9.18 -48.09
C ARG A 628 -13.55 -8.61 -49.16
N ARG A 629 -13.51 -7.31 -49.39
CA ARG A 629 -14.26 -6.64 -50.50
C ARG A 629 -13.61 -6.86 -51.86
N GLY A 630 -12.41 -7.39 -51.92
CA GLY A 630 -11.67 -7.68 -53.12
C GLY A 630 -10.94 -6.51 -53.72
N MET A 631 -10.79 -5.44 -52.97
CA MET A 631 -10.05 -4.24 -53.36
C MET A 631 -8.59 -4.37 -52.99
N VAL A 632 -7.94 -5.41 -53.49
CA VAL A 632 -6.59 -5.82 -53.07
C VAL A 632 -5.53 -4.78 -53.43
N GLU A 633 -5.72 -4.04 -54.51
CA GLU A 633 -4.81 -2.98 -54.94
C GLU A 633 -4.88 -1.76 -54.04
N GLU A 634 -6.08 -1.38 -53.55
CA GLU A 634 -6.22 -0.35 -52.52
C GLU A 634 -5.61 -0.80 -51.17
N ALA A 635 -5.79 -2.07 -50.82
CA ALA A 635 -5.17 -2.65 -49.63
C ALA A 635 -3.64 -2.57 -49.69
N ASP A 636 -3.02 -2.91 -50.84
CA ASP A 636 -1.57 -2.78 -51.03
C ASP A 636 -1.11 -1.32 -50.99
N GLY A 637 -1.91 -0.38 -51.59
CA GLY A 637 -1.66 1.04 -51.49
C GLY A 637 -1.67 1.55 -50.05
N LEU A 638 -2.63 1.07 -49.25
CA LEU A 638 -2.73 1.41 -47.82
C LEU A 638 -1.52 0.87 -47.02
N VAL A 639 -1.10 -0.38 -47.27
CA VAL A 639 0.08 -0.98 -46.64
C VAL A 639 1.35 -0.20 -46.95
N LYS A 640 1.53 0.25 -48.20
CA LYS A 640 2.69 1.08 -48.59
C LYS A 640 2.70 2.48 -47.96
N SER A 641 1.52 2.99 -47.59
CA SER A 641 1.40 4.29 -46.91
C SER A 641 1.58 4.26 -45.40
N MET A 642 1.75 3.09 -44.81
CA MET A 642 1.93 2.93 -43.36
C MET A 642 3.27 3.55 -42.89
N PRO A 643 3.31 4.24 -41.72
CA PRO A 643 4.52 4.84 -41.19
C PRO A 643 5.46 3.83 -40.48
N PHE A 644 5.11 2.55 -40.44
CA PHE A 644 5.84 1.46 -39.83
C PHE A 644 5.78 0.19 -40.68
N GLU A 645 6.63 -0.77 -40.40
CA GLU A 645 6.66 -2.05 -41.11
C GLU A 645 5.41 -2.90 -40.79
N PRO A 646 4.75 -3.47 -41.82
CA PRO A 646 3.57 -4.31 -41.65
C PRO A 646 3.94 -5.61 -40.91
N ASP A 647 3.05 -6.05 -40.04
CA ASP A 647 3.21 -7.30 -39.29
C ASP A 647 2.76 -8.54 -40.09
N SER A 648 2.96 -9.71 -39.47
CA SER A 648 2.56 -10.99 -40.09
C SER A 648 1.05 -11.12 -40.35
N ALA A 649 0.21 -10.43 -39.52
CA ALA A 649 -1.25 -10.48 -39.67
C ALA A 649 -1.71 -9.75 -40.95
N ILE A 650 -1.15 -8.58 -41.22
CA ILE A 650 -1.44 -7.79 -42.44
C ILE A 650 -1.04 -8.57 -43.71
N TRP A 651 0.18 -9.11 -43.72
CA TRP A 651 0.64 -9.89 -44.88
C TRP A 651 -0.14 -11.20 -45.05
N THR A 652 -0.58 -11.84 -43.97
CA THR A 652 -1.43 -13.04 -44.01
C THR A 652 -2.81 -12.71 -44.60
N SER A 653 -3.40 -11.57 -44.23
CA SER A 653 -4.69 -11.12 -44.78
C SER A 653 -4.60 -10.84 -46.28
N LEU A 654 -3.55 -10.13 -46.73
CA LEU A 654 -3.27 -9.89 -48.12
C LEU A 654 -3.09 -11.19 -48.92
N LEU A 655 -2.21 -12.08 -48.44
CA LEU A 655 -1.90 -13.34 -49.12
C LEU A 655 -3.13 -14.23 -49.28
N SER A 656 -3.95 -14.34 -48.24
CA SER A 656 -5.16 -15.18 -48.23
C SER A 656 -6.20 -14.70 -49.26
N ASN A 657 -6.33 -13.40 -49.44
CA ASN A 657 -7.33 -12.80 -50.32
C ASN A 657 -6.83 -12.63 -51.79
N CYS A 658 -5.51 -12.43 -52.00
CA CYS A 658 -4.90 -12.42 -53.34
C CYS A 658 -5.13 -13.74 -54.08
N ARG A 659 -5.11 -14.88 -53.39
CA ARG A 659 -5.36 -16.20 -53.97
C ARG A 659 -6.76 -16.33 -54.55
N LEU A 660 -7.76 -15.75 -53.90
CA LEU A 660 -9.17 -15.84 -54.35
C LEU A 660 -9.45 -15.02 -55.62
N ARG A 661 -8.56 -14.07 -55.97
CA ARG A 661 -8.80 -13.10 -57.04
C ARG A 661 -7.75 -13.05 -58.16
N GLY A 662 -6.75 -13.94 -58.14
CA GLY A 662 -5.78 -14.09 -59.21
C GLY A 662 -4.72 -12.98 -59.32
N SER A 663 -4.44 -12.27 -58.22
CA SER A 663 -3.37 -11.24 -58.14
C SER A 663 -2.04 -11.86 -57.80
N ASP A 664 -1.46 -12.68 -58.70
CA ASP A 664 -0.27 -13.52 -58.46
C ASP A 664 0.96 -12.74 -58.02
N LYS A 665 1.23 -11.55 -58.58
CA LYS A 665 2.42 -10.75 -58.23
C LYS A 665 2.36 -10.24 -56.77
N LEU A 666 1.19 -9.85 -56.31
CA LEU A 666 0.99 -9.35 -54.99
C LEU A 666 1.02 -10.49 -53.94
N ALA A 667 0.48 -11.67 -54.30
CA ALA A 667 0.57 -12.88 -53.49
C ALA A 667 2.03 -13.34 -53.32
N GLU A 668 2.82 -13.28 -54.40
CA GLU A 668 4.25 -13.60 -54.38
C GLU A 668 5.05 -12.63 -53.47
N HIS A 669 4.74 -11.33 -53.54
CA HIS A 669 5.32 -10.32 -52.67
C HIS A 669 4.93 -10.52 -51.20
N ALA A 670 3.64 -10.68 -50.90
CA ALA A 670 3.17 -10.88 -49.54
C ALA A 670 3.72 -12.16 -48.91
N ALA A 671 3.80 -13.26 -49.66
CA ALA A 671 4.40 -14.50 -49.16
C ALA A 671 5.91 -14.36 -48.91
N SER A 672 6.64 -13.63 -49.76
CA SER A 672 8.07 -13.35 -49.56
C SER A 672 8.32 -12.57 -48.26
N GLN A 673 7.50 -11.57 -47.98
CA GLN A 673 7.58 -10.78 -46.75
C GLN A 673 7.25 -11.65 -45.51
N LEU A 674 6.23 -12.50 -45.55
CA LEU A 674 5.88 -13.42 -44.49
C LEU A 674 7.02 -14.42 -44.20
N ILE A 675 7.67 -14.93 -45.23
CA ILE A 675 8.83 -15.83 -45.08
C ILE A 675 10.00 -15.10 -44.44
N ALA A 676 10.22 -13.83 -44.77
CA ALA A 676 11.27 -13.02 -44.17
C ALA A 676 11.01 -12.78 -42.65
N ILE A 677 9.74 -12.50 -42.29
CA ILE A 677 9.35 -12.25 -40.88
C ILE A 677 9.33 -13.56 -40.05
N SER A 678 8.81 -14.63 -40.63
CA SER A 678 8.60 -15.90 -39.92
C SER A 678 8.97 -17.11 -40.80
N PRO A 679 10.25 -17.44 -40.96
CA PRO A 679 10.71 -18.51 -41.86
C PRO A 679 10.20 -19.93 -41.51
N SER A 680 9.79 -20.12 -40.23
CA SER A 680 9.26 -21.40 -39.74
C SER A 680 7.80 -21.68 -40.10
N THR A 681 7.07 -20.66 -40.52
CA THR A 681 5.64 -20.76 -40.84
C THR A 681 5.44 -21.44 -42.21
N LYS A 682 4.74 -22.58 -42.23
CA LYS A 682 4.53 -23.38 -43.45
C LYS A 682 3.53 -22.74 -44.45
N MET A 683 2.59 -21.94 -43.98
CA MET A 683 1.46 -21.44 -44.73
C MET A 683 1.86 -20.61 -45.97
N PRO A 684 2.80 -19.65 -45.91
CA PRO A 684 3.24 -18.87 -47.06
C PRO A 684 3.86 -19.74 -48.16
N TYR A 685 4.66 -20.71 -47.77
CA TYR A 685 5.27 -21.67 -48.74
C TYR A 685 4.22 -22.53 -49.45
N LEU A 686 3.20 -23.02 -48.73
CA LEU A 686 2.12 -23.81 -49.32
C LEU A 686 1.29 -22.97 -50.32
N HIS A 687 1.05 -21.69 -50.02
CA HIS A 687 0.39 -20.79 -50.93
C HIS A 687 1.20 -20.58 -52.21
N LEU A 688 2.51 -20.32 -52.11
CA LEU A 688 3.39 -20.16 -53.26
C LEU A 688 3.50 -21.44 -54.09
N ILE A 689 3.60 -22.63 -53.44
CA ILE A 689 3.61 -23.92 -54.12
C ILE A 689 2.33 -24.14 -54.93
N ASN A 690 1.16 -23.85 -54.36
CA ASN A 690 -0.12 -23.99 -55.05
C ASN A 690 -0.23 -23.03 -56.20
N MET A 691 0.21 -21.79 -56.03
CA MET A 691 0.20 -20.75 -57.08
C MET A 691 1.14 -21.10 -58.22
N HIS A 692 2.37 -21.42 -57.94
CA HIS A 692 3.32 -21.85 -59.01
C HIS A 692 2.92 -23.14 -59.67
N GLY A 693 2.27 -24.05 -58.94
CA GLY A 693 1.70 -25.29 -59.50
C GLY A 693 0.57 -25.03 -60.48
N SER A 694 -0.31 -24.08 -60.23
CA SER A 694 -1.40 -23.70 -61.11
C SER A 694 -0.93 -23.08 -62.42
N VAL A 695 0.27 -22.46 -62.43
CA VAL A 695 0.90 -21.83 -63.62
C VAL A 695 1.98 -22.72 -64.22
N ASN A 696 2.09 -24.01 -63.82
CA ASN A 696 3.05 -25.00 -64.31
C ASN A 696 4.52 -24.61 -64.09
N ARG A 697 4.86 -23.80 -63.09
CA ARG A 697 6.24 -23.43 -62.71
C ARG A 697 6.87 -24.47 -61.75
N TRP A 698 7.06 -25.73 -62.21
CA TRP A 698 7.47 -26.86 -61.37
C TRP A 698 8.85 -26.68 -60.74
N GLY A 699 9.81 -25.99 -61.36
CA GLY A 699 11.13 -25.71 -60.80
C GLY A 699 11.06 -24.82 -59.52
N ALA A 700 10.16 -23.83 -59.49
CA ALA A 700 9.94 -23.02 -58.32
C ALA A 700 9.25 -23.80 -57.19
N VAL A 701 8.34 -24.72 -57.51
CA VAL A 701 7.67 -25.60 -56.58
C VAL A 701 8.71 -26.53 -55.85
N ASP A 702 9.63 -27.10 -56.61
CA ASP A 702 10.66 -28.01 -55.99
C ASP A 702 11.66 -27.23 -55.13
N SER A 703 12.01 -26.00 -55.50
CA SER A 703 12.82 -25.10 -54.68
C SER A 703 12.15 -24.81 -53.33
N LEU A 704 10.87 -24.40 -53.34
CA LEU A 704 10.10 -24.11 -52.16
C LEU A 704 9.88 -25.35 -51.26
N ARG A 705 9.65 -26.52 -51.84
CA ARG A 705 9.55 -27.78 -51.12
C ARG A 705 10.88 -28.12 -50.41
N SER A 706 12.02 -27.85 -51.04
CA SER A 706 13.34 -28.07 -50.45
C SER A 706 13.57 -27.09 -49.28
N GLN A 707 13.11 -25.86 -49.38
CA GLN A 707 13.18 -24.85 -48.29
C GLN A 707 12.34 -25.27 -47.07
N ILE A 708 11.10 -25.74 -47.28
CA ILE A 708 10.25 -26.25 -46.17
C ILE A 708 10.95 -27.42 -45.47
N ARG A 709 11.58 -28.33 -46.20
CA ARG A 709 12.30 -29.48 -45.58
C ARG A 709 13.50 -29.04 -44.75
N ARG A 710 14.14 -27.93 -45.08
CA ARG A 710 15.28 -27.38 -44.30
C ARG A 710 14.86 -26.61 -43.06
N THR A 711 13.71 -25.98 -43.09
CA THR A 711 13.21 -25.13 -41.98
C THR A 711 12.39 -25.89 -40.93
N THR A 712 11.95 -27.14 -41.25
CA THR A 712 11.13 -27.94 -40.32
C THR A 712 11.89 -29.16 -39.79
N THR A 713 12.36 -29.09 -38.56
CA THR A 713 13.04 -30.20 -37.84
C THR A 713 12.08 -31.10 -37.04
N ALA A 714 10.79 -30.82 -36.97
CA ALA A 714 9.80 -31.66 -36.27
C ALA A 714 8.53 -31.85 -37.11
N LYS A 715 8.13 -33.08 -37.30
CA LYS A 715 6.87 -33.48 -37.88
C LYS A 715 5.82 -33.41 -36.80
N GLU A 716 5.02 -32.36 -36.77
CA GLU A 716 3.79 -32.36 -35.99
C GLU A 716 2.80 -33.34 -36.59
N VAL A 717 2.35 -34.31 -35.79
CA VAL A 717 1.28 -35.24 -36.12
C VAL A 717 0.01 -34.46 -36.23
N GLY A 718 -0.54 -34.32 -37.44
CA GLY A 718 -1.80 -33.66 -37.66
C GLY A 718 -2.93 -34.47 -37.00
N PHE A 719 -3.59 -33.89 -36.01
CA PHE A 719 -4.90 -34.37 -35.53
C PHE A 719 -5.97 -33.92 -36.53
N SER A 720 -6.58 -34.89 -37.21
CA SER A 720 -7.82 -34.67 -37.94
C SER A 720 -8.99 -34.76 -36.94
N TRP A 721 -9.70 -33.67 -36.74
CA TRP A 721 -11.01 -33.71 -36.09
C TRP A 721 -12.05 -33.96 -37.17
N ILE A 722 -12.68 -35.12 -37.15
CA ILE A 722 -13.91 -35.43 -37.85
C ILE A 722 -15.07 -34.93 -37.03
#